data_2a3a570db83af21fd06721cccfbfc1be
#
_entry.id   2a3a570db83af21fd06721cccfbfc1be
#
_cell.length_a   1.000
_cell.length_b   1.000
_cell.length_c   1.000
_cell.angle_alpha   90.00
_cell.angle_beta   90.00
_cell.angle_gamma   90.00
#
_symmetry.space_group_name_H-M   'P 1'
#
loop_
_entity.id
_entity.type
_entity.pdbx_description
1 polymer ?
#
loop_
_entity_poly.entity_id
_entity_poly.type
_entity_poly.pdbx_seq_one_letter_code
_entity_poly.pdbx_strand_id
1 'polypeptide(L)'
;NTANDLGIDVIITDHHECQSEIPSAFAVINPKQEDCNYPFDSLCGCGVAFKMIQALTPKEEFKTSMYNYLEIVTLATICDIVPLIDENRIIVKNGLKSMKEGKNIGLRELIKVCGVESDKIGSSHIGFAIGPRINASGRLGYSYLGVELFTTQSQEEAVEIASILEEKNNERQMIEAKMYHEAEEMLKSNSRYNDDKVLVLAKEGWQHGIIGIVASKLTEKYYKPTILLGIENGEATGSARSIKGFNIFEALIKCKDLMTKFGGHEQAAGLSLDSDNVEILANEINKFADYNLTEDDMIENVNVEFELQENVINLNLVEELHKLEPFGLNNPNPRFIVRNYILKDLKVIGKNQQHLKLSIEKEKSYECIGFNMSHLKSMYKVGDKVDVLFQLDENNYMGNRKVQFLLKDIRLARPKSASNDKLSLKLMSKIIPKDTQSLYNISVSDFELFDGNTDINIFDYFEKDTLIISNSINGFYRAMSDISLIDLDFNINYNIIEDDSKNTDKLELIFSPNIDKIDLKRYNNIILYDYLYNKGEYSYIYENKREESEIIKYYNKTDLLYLKNVVSNIVPSRDEFITIYKQALIKKEIDLDMVNIRETFNVIPLKFFTILNVFRELNLLDFNLNYEKNSVLIRILPKPQKKLDLNESLILNNLKNLEKQYNSSY
;
A
#
# COMPACT_ATOMS: atom_id res chain seq x y z
N ASN A 1 -7.62 -20.32 40.10
CA ASN A 1 -8.54 -20.70 41.18
C ASN A 1 -8.34 -22.16 41.60
N THR A 2 -8.42 -23.16 40.68
CA THR A 2 -8.27 -24.60 41.01
C THR A 2 -6.94 -24.92 41.70
N ALA A 3 -5.83 -24.31 41.28
CA ALA A 3 -4.53 -24.53 41.96
C ALA A 3 -4.53 -24.01 43.40
N ASN A 4 -5.10 -22.82 43.64
CA ASN A 4 -5.23 -22.26 44.98
C ASN A 4 -6.13 -23.13 45.88
N ASP A 5 -7.21 -23.68 45.33
CA ASP A 5 -8.12 -24.59 46.04
C ASP A 5 -7.40 -25.92 46.44
N LEU A 6 -6.39 -26.30 45.65
CA LEU A 6 -5.54 -27.47 45.92
C LEU A 6 -4.31 -27.14 46.77
N GLY A 7 -4.11 -25.89 47.19
CA GLY A 7 -2.94 -25.45 47.94
C GLY A 7 -1.63 -25.49 47.17
N ILE A 8 -1.71 -25.29 45.83
CA ILE A 8 -0.54 -25.28 44.94
C ILE A 8 -0.17 -23.82 44.65
N ASP A 9 1.05 -23.45 44.96
CA ASP A 9 1.65 -22.17 44.60
C ASP A 9 1.91 -22.12 43.10
N VAL A 10 1.35 -21.07 42.41
CA VAL A 10 1.49 -20.90 40.99
C VAL A 10 2.24 -19.60 40.70
N ILE A 11 3.29 -19.68 39.90
CA ILE A 11 3.98 -18.51 39.31
C ILE A 11 3.59 -18.41 37.85
N ILE A 12 3.05 -17.26 37.47
CA ILE A 12 2.65 -16.95 36.07
C ILE A 12 3.73 -16.07 35.45
N THR A 13 4.26 -16.47 34.29
CA THR A 13 5.10 -15.61 33.45
C THR A 13 4.33 -15.26 32.19
N ASP A 14 4.19 -13.97 31.85
CA ASP A 14 3.43 -13.50 30.70
C ASP A 14 4.06 -12.23 30.11
N HIS A 15 3.65 -11.86 28.90
CA HIS A 15 4.09 -10.68 28.19
C HIS A 15 2.93 -9.93 27.49
N HIS A 16 1.72 -10.45 27.60
CA HIS A 16 0.54 -9.80 27.04
C HIS A 16 0.16 -8.55 27.82
N GLU A 17 -0.61 -7.65 27.22
CA GLU A 17 -1.20 -6.50 27.91
C GLU A 17 -2.02 -6.97 29.11
N CYS A 18 -1.80 -6.32 30.25
CA CYS A 18 -2.49 -6.66 31.48
C CYS A 18 -3.96 -6.28 31.39
N GLN A 19 -4.85 -7.19 31.79
CA GLN A 19 -6.26 -6.88 31.98
C GLN A 19 -6.47 -6.12 33.31
N SER A 20 -7.62 -5.51 33.49
CA SER A 20 -7.98 -4.80 34.70
C SER A 20 -7.90 -5.66 35.99
N GLU A 21 -8.06 -6.98 35.84
CA GLU A 21 -7.91 -7.95 36.92
C GLU A 21 -6.75 -8.89 36.62
N ILE A 22 -5.73 -8.89 37.47
CA ILE A 22 -4.60 -9.79 37.39
C ILE A 22 -4.98 -11.11 38.12
N PRO A 23 -4.63 -12.29 37.54
CA PRO A 23 -4.90 -13.58 38.16
C PRO A 23 -4.34 -13.68 39.60
N SER A 24 -5.13 -14.19 40.55
CA SER A 24 -4.70 -14.44 41.90
C SER A 24 -3.76 -15.66 41.92
N ALA A 25 -2.45 -15.42 41.79
CA ALA A 25 -1.39 -16.39 41.79
C ALA A 25 -0.37 -16.06 42.91
N PHE A 26 0.53 -16.96 43.23
CA PHE A 26 1.62 -16.70 44.19
C PHE A 26 2.49 -15.53 43.71
N ALA A 27 2.82 -15.51 42.42
CA ALA A 27 3.46 -14.38 41.77
C ALA A 27 3.04 -14.31 40.29
N VAL A 28 2.96 -13.10 39.75
CA VAL A 28 2.80 -12.81 38.31
C VAL A 28 4.00 -12.01 37.84
N ILE A 29 4.73 -12.51 36.87
CA ILE A 29 5.92 -11.90 36.30
C ILE A 29 5.55 -11.46 34.87
N ASN A 30 5.22 -10.19 34.73
CA ASN A 30 4.91 -9.58 33.43
C ASN A 30 5.47 -8.14 33.44
N PRO A 31 6.37 -7.79 32.49
CA PRO A 31 6.99 -6.48 32.48
C PRO A 31 6.03 -5.34 32.14
N LYS A 32 4.79 -5.64 31.71
CA LYS A 32 3.74 -4.67 31.38
C LYS A 32 2.78 -4.38 32.56
N GLN A 33 3.02 -4.91 33.74
CA GLN A 33 2.25 -4.52 34.93
C GLN A 33 2.53 -3.06 35.30
N GLU A 34 1.52 -2.32 35.74
CA GLU A 34 1.62 -0.88 36.06
C GLU A 34 2.68 -0.57 37.13
N ASP A 35 2.90 -1.49 38.07
CA ASP A 35 3.87 -1.37 39.15
C ASP A 35 5.25 -1.98 38.82
N CYS A 36 5.43 -2.49 37.61
CA CYS A 36 6.69 -3.09 37.18
C CYS A 36 7.72 -2.01 36.81
N ASN A 37 8.86 -2.03 37.49
CA ASN A 37 9.98 -1.11 37.20
C ASN A 37 11.03 -1.69 36.27
N TYR A 38 10.74 -2.79 35.58
CA TYR A 38 11.65 -3.34 34.60
C TYR A 38 11.78 -2.38 33.40
N PRO A 39 13.02 -2.01 32.97
CA PRO A 39 13.19 -0.91 32.00
C PRO A 39 12.79 -1.24 30.57
N PHE A 40 12.47 -2.51 30.26
CA PHE A 40 12.11 -2.97 28.93
C PHE A 40 10.92 -3.92 28.97
N ASP A 41 9.77 -3.45 28.53
CA ASP A 41 8.46 -4.14 28.59
C ASP A 41 8.15 -5.05 27.40
N SER A 42 8.93 -4.92 26.32
CA SER A 42 8.62 -5.52 25.01
C SER A 42 9.29 -6.90 24.80
N LEU A 43 9.54 -7.66 25.86
CA LEU A 43 10.00 -9.04 25.78
C LEU A 43 8.86 -9.95 25.30
N CYS A 44 9.17 -10.98 24.50
CA CYS A 44 8.23 -12.09 24.24
C CYS A 44 8.12 -13.01 25.47
N GLY A 45 7.12 -13.90 25.51
CA GLY A 45 6.92 -14.82 26.64
C GLY A 45 8.15 -15.68 26.93
N CYS A 46 8.82 -16.19 25.90
CA CYS A 46 10.10 -16.91 26.05
C CYS A 46 11.21 -15.97 26.57
N GLY A 47 11.21 -14.70 26.22
CA GLY A 47 12.11 -13.67 26.73
C GLY A 47 11.92 -13.44 28.24
N VAL A 48 10.68 -13.38 28.71
CA VAL A 48 10.37 -13.28 30.15
C VAL A 48 10.88 -14.52 30.90
N ALA A 49 10.63 -15.74 30.39
CA ALA A 49 11.16 -16.98 30.95
C ALA A 49 12.70 -16.99 30.97
N PHE A 50 13.35 -16.50 29.93
CA PHE A 50 14.80 -16.36 29.86
C PHE A 50 15.34 -15.40 30.93
N LYS A 51 14.67 -14.28 31.20
CA LYS A 51 15.05 -13.35 32.27
C LYS A 51 14.87 -13.99 33.66
N MET A 52 13.85 -14.82 33.84
CA MET A 52 13.68 -15.59 35.08
C MET A 52 14.83 -16.60 35.28
N ILE A 53 15.21 -17.35 34.23
CA ILE A 53 16.37 -18.24 34.29
C ILE A 53 17.64 -17.44 34.62
N GLN A 54 17.80 -16.27 33.99
CA GLN A 54 18.92 -15.37 34.25
C GLN A 54 19.02 -14.97 35.74
N ALA A 55 17.88 -14.62 36.35
CA ALA A 55 17.83 -14.23 37.75
C ALA A 55 18.18 -15.40 38.72
N LEU A 56 17.85 -16.63 38.32
CA LEU A 56 18.11 -17.84 39.11
C LEU A 56 19.52 -18.39 38.91
N THR A 57 20.23 -17.97 37.87
CA THR A 57 21.56 -18.50 37.51
C THR A 57 22.66 -17.81 38.34
N PRO A 58 23.57 -18.57 39.01
CA PRO A 58 24.73 -18.00 39.67
C PRO A 58 25.58 -17.16 38.71
N LYS A 59 26.15 -16.03 39.19
CA LYS A 59 26.92 -15.11 38.34
C LYS A 59 28.11 -15.77 37.66
N GLU A 60 28.72 -16.75 38.29
CA GLU A 60 29.86 -17.51 37.76
C GLU A 60 29.49 -18.36 36.54
N GLU A 61 28.26 -18.86 36.50
CA GLU A 61 27.73 -19.74 35.44
C GLU A 61 26.99 -18.95 34.35
N PHE A 62 26.75 -17.66 34.58
CA PHE A 62 25.87 -16.84 33.79
C PHE A 62 26.16 -16.93 32.29
N LYS A 63 27.41 -16.70 31.86
CA LYS A 63 27.76 -16.71 30.44
C LYS A 63 27.51 -18.06 29.78
N THR A 64 27.85 -19.14 30.46
CA THR A 64 27.73 -20.50 29.91
C THR A 64 26.26 -20.94 29.84
N SER A 65 25.52 -20.75 30.92
CA SER A 65 24.11 -21.15 31.01
C SER A 65 23.22 -20.35 30.06
N MET A 66 23.38 -19.04 30.04
CA MET A 66 22.56 -18.18 29.17
C MET A 66 22.79 -18.46 27.68
N TYR A 67 24.02 -18.77 27.30
CA TYR A 67 24.37 -19.05 25.90
C TYR A 67 23.63 -20.29 25.36
N ASN A 68 23.27 -21.26 26.22
CA ASN A 68 22.55 -22.46 25.83
C ASN A 68 21.08 -22.17 25.40
N TYR A 69 20.48 -21.09 25.87
CA TYR A 69 19.09 -20.75 25.60
C TYR A 69 18.94 -19.72 24.48
N LEU A 70 20.03 -19.04 24.03
CA LEU A 70 19.96 -17.92 23.08
C LEU A 70 19.31 -18.30 21.75
N GLU A 71 19.53 -19.52 21.27
CA GLU A 71 18.94 -19.96 19.98
C GLU A 71 17.41 -20.01 20.07
N ILE A 72 16.87 -20.56 21.15
CA ILE A 72 15.42 -20.71 21.34
C ILE A 72 14.76 -19.34 21.60
N VAL A 73 15.38 -18.53 22.48
CA VAL A 73 14.85 -17.18 22.76
C VAL A 73 14.88 -16.29 21.52
N THR A 74 15.92 -16.38 20.71
CA THR A 74 16.02 -15.67 19.43
C THR A 74 14.91 -16.08 18.47
N LEU A 75 14.69 -17.38 18.33
CA LEU A 75 13.60 -17.91 17.51
C LEU A 75 12.24 -17.36 17.98
N ALA A 76 11.97 -17.45 19.28
CA ALA A 76 10.73 -16.97 19.86
C ALA A 76 10.56 -15.45 19.69
N THR A 77 11.61 -14.65 19.96
CA THR A 77 11.59 -13.19 19.82
C THR A 77 11.21 -12.74 18.41
N ILE A 78 11.76 -13.41 17.39
CA ILE A 78 11.45 -13.09 15.99
C ILE A 78 10.06 -13.58 15.59
N CYS A 79 9.69 -14.81 15.99
CA CYS A 79 8.40 -15.40 15.61
C CYS A 79 7.20 -14.74 16.28
N ASP A 80 7.38 -14.15 17.45
CA ASP A 80 6.37 -13.40 18.20
C ASP A 80 6.24 -11.94 17.72
N ILE A 81 7.11 -11.53 16.79
CA ILE A 81 7.09 -10.20 16.15
C ILE A 81 7.17 -9.07 17.20
N VAL A 82 7.95 -9.24 18.24
CA VAL A 82 8.22 -8.18 19.22
C VAL A 82 9.30 -7.21 18.71
N PRO A 83 9.33 -5.94 19.18
CA PRO A 83 10.30 -4.93 18.75
C PRO A 83 11.75 -5.41 18.83
N LEU A 84 12.51 -5.33 17.72
CA LEU A 84 13.94 -5.68 17.67
C LEU A 84 14.83 -4.49 18.05
N ILE A 85 14.58 -3.94 19.22
CA ILE A 85 15.35 -2.88 19.85
C ILE A 85 15.86 -3.33 21.20
N ASP A 86 16.74 -2.57 21.81
CA ASP A 86 17.28 -2.78 23.15
C ASP A 86 17.66 -4.26 23.45
N GLU A 87 17.13 -4.88 24.51
CA GLU A 87 17.45 -6.25 24.91
C GLU A 87 17.10 -7.28 23.83
N ASN A 88 15.95 -7.16 23.18
CA ASN A 88 15.56 -8.06 22.11
C ASN A 88 16.57 -8.06 20.96
N ARG A 89 17.09 -6.88 20.60
CA ARG A 89 18.12 -6.77 19.55
C ARG A 89 19.43 -7.43 19.99
N ILE A 90 19.82 -7.27 21.25
CA ILE A 90 21.02 -7.90 21.81
C ILE A 90 20.88 -9.43 21.82
N ILE A 91 19.74 -9.95 22.27
CA ILE A 91 19.41 -11.38 22.30
C ILE A 91 19.49 -11.94 20.88
N VAL A 92 18.77 -11.35 19.93
CA VAL A 92 18.70 -11.82 18.54
C VAL A 92 20.06 -11.75 17.86
N LYS A 93 20.83 -10.67 18.04
CA LYS A 93 22.16 -10.54 17.46
C LYS A 93 23.15 -11.63 17.93
N ASN A 94 23.10 -11.98 19.21
CA ASN A 94 23.95 -13.03 19.76
C ASN A 94 23.40 -14.44 19.47
N GLY A 95 22.09 -14.62 19.48
CA GLY A 95 21.47 -15.90 19.17
C GLY A 95 21.63 -16.31 17.70
N LEU A 96 21.57 -15.38 16.75
CA LEU A 96 21.89 -15.65 15.34
C LEU A 96 23.33 -16.15 15.16
N LYS A 97 24.29 -15.66 15.99
CA LYS A 97 25.66 -16.19 15.99
C LYS A 97 25.70 -17.60 16.57
N SER A 98 24.97 -17.87 17.67
CA SER A 98 24.88 -19.20 18.26
C SER A 98 24.25 -20.21 17.30
N MET A 99 23.19 -19.83 16.57
CA MET A 99 22.54 -20.70 15.58
C MET A 99 23.50 -21.17 14.46
N LYS A 100 24.51 -20.38 14.13
CA LYS A 100 25.57 -20.81 13.19
C LYS A 100 26.43 -21.95 13.73
N GLU A 101 26.56 -22.03 15.06
CA GLU A 101 27.24 -23.12 15.76
C GLU A 101 26.38 -24.38 15.87
N GLY A 102 25.04 -24.25 15.83
CA GLY A 102 24.08 -25.33 15.76
C GLY A 102 24.07 -26.21 17.04
N LYS A 103 24.03 -25.59 18.23
CA LYS A 103 24.07 -26.28 19.51
C LYS A 103 22.80 -27.08 19.80
N ASN A 104 21.63 -26.50 19.52
CA ASN A 104 20.37 -27.22 19.65
C ASN A 104 20.18 -28.16 18.45
N ILE A 105 20.16 -29.47 18.74
CA ILE A 105 20.09 -30.53 17.73
C ILE A 105 18.81 -30.37 16.89
N GLY A 106 17.66 -30.19 17.52
CA GLY A 106 16.38 -30.06 16.85
C GLY A 106 16.32 -28.84 15.94
N LEU A 107 16.76 -27.67 16.41
CA LEU A 107 16.80 -26.45 15.60
C LEU A 107 17.75 -26.58 14.40
N ARG A 108 18.90 -27.22 14.60
CA ARG A 108 19.87 -27.50 13.52
C ARG A 108 19.25 -28.34 12.40
N GLU A 109 18.52 -29.40 12.76
CA GLU A 109 17.86 -30.26 11.77
C GLU A 109 16.70 -29.52 11.06
N LEU A 110 15.95 -28.70 11.80
CA LEU A 110 14.90 -27.87 11.20
C LEU A 110 15.47 -26.85 10.21
N ILE A 111 16.61 -26.21 10.51
CA ILE A 111 17.31 -25.30 9.60
C ILE A 111 17.71 -26.01 8.30
N LYS A 112 18.20 -27.25 8.39
CA LYS A 112 18.54 -28.07 7.22
C LYS A 112 17.33 -28.38 6.35
N VAL A 113 16.21 -28.78 6.98
CA VAL A 113 14.95 -29.03 6.28
C VAL A 113 14.43 -27.80 5.55
N CYS A 114 14.66 -26.60 6.12
CA CYS A 114 14.34 -25.32 5.46
C CYS A 114 15.25 -25.00 4.25
N GLY A 115 16.31 -25.75 4.01
CA GLY A 115 17.27 -25.47 2.94
C GLY A 115 18.10 -24.20 3.19
N VAL A 116 18.20 -23.75 4.45
CA VAL A 116 18.97 -22.57 4.84
C VAL A 116 20.40 -23.00 5.20
N GLU A 117 21.39 -22.33 4.59
CA GLU A 117 22.78 -22.49 4.95
C GLU A 117 23.03 -21.87 6.33
N SER A 118 23.57 -22.63 7.27
CA SER A 118 23.70 -22.19 8.68
C SER A 118 24.56 -20.93 8.85
N ASP A 119 25.54 -20.70 8.00
CA ASP A 119 26.40 -19.51 8.01
C ASP A 119 25.70 -18.24 7.51
N LYS A 120 24.61 -18.39 6.74
CA LYS A 120 23.81 -17.29 6.17
C LYS A 120 22.52 -17.00 6.97
N ILE A 121 22.29 -17.70 8.08
CA ILE A 121 21.07 -17.51 8.85
C ILE A 121 20.92 -16.07 9.35
N GLY A 122 19.75 -15.50 9.13
CA GLY A 122 19.36 -14.15 9.56
C GLY A 122 17.91 -14.11 10.04
N SER A 123 17.46 -12.96 10.53
CA SER A 123 16.10 -12.78 11.06
C SER A 123 15.01 -13.11 10.04
N SER A 124 15.22 -12.81 8.77
CA SER A 124 14.28 -13.15 7.68
C SER A 124 14.10 -14.66 7.50
N HIS A 125 15.18 -15.45 7.60
CA HIS A 125 15.08 -16.91 7.54
C HIS A 125 14.27 -17.47 8.70
N ILE A 126 14.43 -16.89 9.89
CA ILE A 126 13.62 -17.29 11.05
C ILE A 126 12.15 -16.93 10.84
N GLY A 127 11.84 -15.69 10.46
CA GLY A 127 10.47 -15.23 10.32
C GLY A 127 9.70 -15.88 9.16
N PHE A 128 10.36 -16.18 8.04
CA PHE A 128 9.68 -16.65 6.82
C PHE A 128 9.96 -18.11 6.45
N ALA A 129 10.95 -18.77 7.04
CA ALA A 129 11.23 -20.17 6.77
C ALA A 129 11.09 -21.06 8.01
N ILE A 130 11.80 -20.78 9.10
CA ILE A 130 11.87 -21.66 10.28
C ILE A 130 10.59 -21.53 11.11
N GLY A 131 10.21 -20.31 11.52
CA GLY A 131 9.04 -20.04 12.36
C GLY A 131 7.72 -20.56 11.78
N PRO A 132 7.42 -20.40 10.49
CA PRO A 132 6.22 -20.94 9.88
C PRO A 132 6.04 -22.45 10.05
N ARG A 133 7.11 -23.24 10.07
CA ARG A 133 7.05 -24.70 10.28
C ARG A 133 6.62 -25.07 11.69
N ILE A 134 7.15 -24.35 12.66
CA ILE A 134 6.76 -24.52 14.07
C ILE A 134 5.33 -24.05 14.28
N ASN A 135 4.98 -22.87 13.77
CA ASN A 135 3.64 -22.30 13.91
C ASN A 135 2.58 -23.15 13.21
N ALA A 136 2.91 -23.82 12.09
CA ALA A 136 1.99 -24.69 11.39
C ALA A 136 1.54 -25.88 12.24
N SER A 137 2.44 -26.47 13.02
CA SER A 137 2.09 -27.59 13.92
C SER A 137 1.05 -27.16 14.97
N GLY A 138 1.22 -25.98 15.58
CA GLY A 138 0.24 -25.44 16.53
C GLY A 138 -1.12 -25.14 15.88
N ARG A 139 -1.14 -24.61 14.65
CA ARG A 139 -2.37 -24.31 13.90
C ARG A 139 -3.15 -25.55 13.50
N LEU A 140 -2.49 -26.68 13.34
CA LEU A 140 -3.07 -27.99 12.98
C LEU A 140 -3.25 -28.92 14.18
N GLY A 141 -3.02 -28.45 15.41
CA GLY A 141 -3.25 -29.21 16.64
C GLY A 141 -2.09 -30.11 17.12
N TYR A 142 -0.88 -29.89 16.60
CA TYR A 142 0.34 -30.66 16.92
C TYR A 142 1.41 -29.83 17.62
N SER A 143 1.02 -28.90 18.49
CA SER A 143 1.95 -27.96 19.16
C SER A 143 3.05 -28.63 20.01
N TYR A 144 2.81 -29.84 20.50
CA TYR A 144 3.78 -30.61 21.26
C TYR A 144 5.06 -30.95 20.48
N LEU A 145 4.98 -31.10 19.16
CA LEU A 145 6.13 -31.37 18.28
C LEU A 145 7.22 -30.29 18.40
N GLY A 146 6.85 -29.04 18.63
CA GLY A 146 7.82 -27.96 18.84
C GLY A 146 8.61 -28.16 20.14
N VAL A 147 7.94 -28.59 21.20
CA VAL A 147 8.59 -28.88 22.49
C VAL A 147 9.52 -30.07 22.36
N GLU A 148 9.05 -31.17 21.78
CA GLU A 148 9.85 -32.38 21.55
C GLU A 148 11.10 -32.08 20.72
N LEU A 149 10.95 -31.32 19.60
CA LEU A 149 12.07 -30.93 18.76
C LEU A 149 13.18 -30.21 19.53
N PHE A 150 12.82 -29.27 20.39
CA PHE A 150 13.83 -28.43 21.07
C PHE A 150 14.42 -29.11 22.33
N THR A 151 13.79 -30.16 22.83
CA THR A 151 14.22 -30.85 24.06
C THR A 151 14.91 -32.20 23.79
N THR A 152 14.72 -32.77 22.58
CA THR A 152 15.37 -34.05 22.26
C THR A 152 16.89 -33.94 22.22
N GLN A 153 17.55 -35.06 22.67
CA GLN A 153 18.98 -35.25 22.57
C GLN A 153 19.35 -36.27 21.47
N SER A 154 18.35 -36.87 20.81
CA SER A 154 18.56 -37.83 19.73
C SER A 154 18.59 -37.13 18.38
N GLN A 155 19.61 -37.41 17.59
CA GLN A 155 19.74 -36.93 16.21
C GLN A 155 18.65 -37.53 15.33
N GLU A 156 18.34 -38.80 15.50
CA GLU A 156 17.34 -39.53 14.72
C GLU A 156 15.94 -38.95 14.97
N GLU A 157 15.56 -38.73 16.21
CA GLU A 157 14.30 -38.14 16.62
C GLU A 157 14.16 -36.69 16.10
N ALA A 158 15.24 -35.90 16.19
CA ALA A 158 15.24 -34.53 15.66
C ALA A 158 14.99 -34.48 14.15
N VAL A 159 15.58 -35.40 13.39
CA VAL A 159 15.37 -35.51 11.94
C VAL A 159 13.90 -35.89 11.63
N GLU A 160 13.35 -36.86 12.38
CA GLU A 160 11.97 -37.29 12.20
C GLU A 160 10.99 -36.14 12.48
N ILE A 161 11.12 -35.48 13.64
CA ILE A 161 10.23 -34.37 14.02
C ILE A 161 10.35 -33.21 13.05
N ALA A 162 11.56 -32.83 12.63
CA ALA A 162 11.77 -31.77 11.66
C ALA A 162 11.09 -32.07 10.31
N SER A 163 11.10 -33.35 9.86
CA SER A 163 10.41 -33.79 8.65
C SER A 163 8.89 -33.72 8.80
N ILE A 164 8.34 -34.09 9.96
CA ILE A 164 6.90 -33.96 10.27
C ILE A 164 6.48 -32.48 10.25
N LEU A 165 7.29 -31.59 10.83
CA LEU A 165 7.02 -30.15 10.83
C LEU A 165 7.00 -29.55 9.40
N GLU A 166 7.87 -30.04 8.49
CA GLU A 166 7.84 -29.68 7.07
C GLU A 166 6.55 -30.14 6.40
N GLU A 167 6.13 -31.40 6.65
CA GLU A 167 4.88 -31.94 6.13
C GLU A 167 3.68 -31.09 6.60
N LYS A 168 3.61 -30.78 7.90
CA LYS A 168 2.54 -29.95 8.46
C LYS A 168 2.55 -28.52 7.90
N ASN A 169 3.70 -27.95 7.64
CA ASN A 169 3.78 -26.65 6.98
C ASN A 169 3.30 -26.69 5.53
N ASN A 170 3.63 -27.75 4.78
CA ASN A 170 3.12 -27.94 3.42
C ASN A 170 1.60 -28.13 3.41
N GLU A 171 1.06 -28.91 4.34
CA GLU A 171 -0.40 -29.08 4.52
C GLU A 171 -1.07 -27.73 4.79
N ARG A 172 -0.54 -26.94 5.75
CA ARG A 172 -1.02 -25.60 6.05
C ARG A 172 -1.00 -24.67 4.81
N GLN A 173 0.10 -24.70 4.02
CA GLN A 173 0.22 -23.90 2.81
C GLN A 173 -0.80 -24.27 1.73
N MET A 174 -1.10 -25.55 1.58
CA MET A 174 -2.11 -26.03 0.65
C MET A 174 -3.51 -25.54 1.05
N ILE A 175 -3.85 -25.64 2.33
CA ILE A 175 -5.15 -25.17 2.85
C ILE A 175 -5.25 -23.64 2.70
N GLU A 176 -4.19 -22.92 3.06
CA GLU A 176 -4.10 -21.46 2.92
C GLU A 176 -4.30 -21.01 1.46
N ALA A 177 -3.61 -21.66 0.52
CA ALA A 177 -3.73 -21.34 -0.91
C ALA A 177 -5.15 -21.59 -1.44
N LYS A 178 -5.79 -22.68 -1.01
CA LYS A 178 -7.17 -22.98 -1.36
C LYS A 178 -8.12 -21.92 -0.82
N MET A 179 -8.03 -21.60 0.48
CA MET A 179 -8.90 -20.59 1.12
C MET A 179 -8.70 -19.21 0.49
N TYR A 180 -7.46 -18.85 0.19
CA TYR A 180 -7.14 -17.58 -0.47
C TYR A 180 -7.77 -17.49 -1.88
N HIS A 181 -7.66 -18.56 -2.67
CA HIS A 181 -8.26 -18.60 -4.00
C HIS A 181 -9.79 -18.49 -3.95
N GLU A 182 -10.42 -19.23 -3.03
CA GLU A 182 -11.86 -19.17 -2.82
C GLU A 182 -12.33 -17.77 -2.40
N ALA A 183 -11.59 -17.11 -1.50
CA ALA A 183 -11.87 -15.72 -1.10
C ALA A 183 -11.72 -14.74 -2.28
N GLU A 184 -10.71 -14.92 -3.12
CA GLU A 184 -10.53 -14.11 -4.33
C GLU A 184 -11.65 -14.29 -5.35
N GLU A 185 -12.16 -15.52 -5.52
CA GLU A 185 -13.31 -15.78 -6.38
C GLU A 185 -14.58 -15.10 -5.86
N MET A 186 -14.79 -15.12 -4.54
CA MET A 186 -15.92 -14.40 -3.92
C MET A 186 -15.82 -12.89 -4.17
N LEU A 187 -14.63 -12.30 -3.99
CA LEU A 187 -14.41 -10.87 -4.23
C LEU A 187 -14.65 -10.48 -5.69
N LYS A 188 -14.26 -11.33 -6.65
CA LYS A 188 -14.48 -11.08 -8.09
C LYS A 188 -15.91 -11.28 -8.54
N SER A 189 -16.65 -12.19 -7.90
CA SER A 189 -18.02 -12.55 -8.30
C SER A 189 -19.08 -11.57 -7.82
N ASN A 190 -18.78 -10.70 -6.87
CA ASN A 190 -19.73 -9.77 -6.28
C ASN A 190 -19.18 -8.33 -6.28
N SER A 191 -19.81 -7.47 -7.08
CA SER A 191 -19.42 -6.06 -7.23
C SER A 191 -19.48 -5.24 -5.94
N ARG A 192 -20.27 -5.67 -4.94
CA ARG A 192 -20.36 -5.02 -3.63
C ARG A 192 -18.97 -4.79 -3.01
N TYR A 193 -18.08 -5.77 -3.09
CA TYR A 193 -16.74 -5.69 -2.49
C TYR A 193 -15.83 -4.61 -3.11
N ASN A 194 -16.18 -4.08 -4.29
CA ASN A 194 -15.48 -2.95 -4.86
C ASN A 194 -15.72 -1.68 -4.04
N ASP A 195 -16.96 -1.49 -3.57
CA ASP A 195 -17.42 -0.30 -2.85
C ASP A 195 -17.21 -0.42 -1.34
N ASP A 196 -17.25 -1.65 -0.79
CA ASP A 196 -17.03 -1.91 0.63
C ASP A 196 -15.61 -1.49 1.06
N LYS A 197 -15.51 -0.68 2.12
CA LYS A 197 -14.24 -0.28 2.73
C LYS A 197 -13.65 -1.37 3.62
N VAL A 198 -14.49 -2.23 4.17
CA VAL A 198 -14.11 -3.41 4.97
C VAL A 198 -14.58 -4.67 4.26
N LEU A 199 -13.67 -5.57 3.93
CA LEU A 199 -14.00 -6.85 3.32
C LEU A 199 -14.48 -7.82 4.39
N VAL A 200 -15.70 -8.31 4.28
CA VAL A 200 -16.26 -9.35 5.17
C VAL A 200 -16.66 -10.55 4.33
N LEU A 201 -15.95 -11.66 4.52
CA LEU A 201 -16.18 -12.90 3.78
C LEU A 201 -16.40 -14.05 4.76
N ALA A 202 -17.38 -14.89 4.45
CA ALA A 202 -17.70 -16.08 5.25
C ALA A 202 -17.93 -17.29 4.34
N LYS A 203 -17.41 -18.46 4.75
CA LYS A 203 -17.64 -19.71 4.02
C LYS A 203 -17.55 -20.93 4.94
N GLU A 204 -18.36 -21.93 4.65
CA GLU A 204 -18.29 -23.24 5.31
C GLU A 204 -16.95 -23.94 5.02
N GLY A 205 -16.40 -24.60 6.03
CA GLY A 205 -15.18 -25.38 5.93
C GLY A 205 -13.87 -24.60 5.94
N TRP A 206 -13.89 -23.28 6.12
CA TRP A 206 -12.67 -22.52 6.35
C TRP A 206 -12.12 -22.79 7.75
N GLN A 207 -10.83 -23.14 7.81
CA GLN A 207 -10.18 -23.57 9.06
C GLN A 207 -9.77 -22.39 9.92
N HIS A 208 -10.23 -22.36 11.18
CA HIS A 208 -9.96 -21.29 12.14
C HIS A 208 -8.47 -21.02 12.37
N GLY A 209 -7.63 -22.09 12.41
CA GLY A 209 -6.18 -21.93 12.63
C GLY A 209 -5.44 -21.21 11.48
N ILE A 210 -6.05 -21.13 10.29
CA ILE A 210 -5.42 -20.61 9.06
C ILE A 210 -6.07 -19.32 8.60
N ILE A 211 -7.34 -19.09 8.93
CA ILE A 211 -8.16 -17.96 8.45
C ILE A 211 -7.48 -16.59 8.69
N GLY A 212 -6.79 -16.41 9.81
CA GLY A 212 -6.08 -15.16 10.11
C GLY A 212 -4.90 -14.88 9.18
N ILE A 213 -4.26 -15.92 8.60
CA ILE A 213 -3.18 -15.75 7.62
C ILE A 213 -3.77 -15.25 6.29
N VAL A 214 -4.88 -15.83 5.88
CA VAL A 214 -5.58 -15.45 4.64
C VAL A 214 -6.14 -14.02 4.77
N ALA A 215 -6.70 -13.66 5.93
CA ALA A 215 -7.16 -12.31 6.21
C ALA A 215 -6.01 -11.28 6.06
N SER A 216 -4.82 -11.56 6.64
CA SER A 216 -3.64 -10.69 6.48
C SER A 216 -3.26 -10.52 5.02
N LYS A 217 -3.20 -11.60 4.24
CA LYS A 217 -2.85 -11.52 2.80
C LYS A 217 -3.84 -10.71 1.97
N LEU A 218 -5.13 -10.81 2.26
CA LEU A 218 -6.15 -9.99 1.59
C LEU A 218 -6.05 -8.52 2.01
N THR A 219 -5.84 -8.26 3.31
CA THR A 219 -5.62 -6.90 3.82
C THR A 219 -4.41 -6.25 3.14
N GLU A 220 -3.28 -6.97 3.03
CA GLU A 220 -2.08 -6.47 2.33
C GLU A 220 -2.34 -6.22 0.84
N LYS A 221 -3.00 -7.14 0.16
CA LYS A 221 -3.21 -7.04 -1.29
C LYS A 221 -4.19 -5.94 -1.69
N TYR A 222 -5.30 -5.81 -0.96
CA TYR A 222 -6.37 -4.85 -1.29
C TYR A 222 -6.24 -3.55 -0.51
N TYR A 223 -5.33 -3.51 0.47
CA TYR A 223 -5.17 -2.44 1.45
C TYR A 223 -6.51 -2.01 2.07
N LYS A 224 -7.33 -3.02 2.43
CA LYS A 224 -8.64 -2.87 3.08
C LYS A 224 -8.67 -3.69 4.39
N PRO A 225 -9.25 -3.19 5.49
CA PRO A 225 -9.54 -4.03 6.63
C PRO A 225 -10.35 -5.26 6.18
N THR A 226 -9.99 -6.43 6.69
CA THR A 226 -10.57 -7.69 6.21
C THR A 226 -10.98 -8.59 7.37
N ILE A 227 -12.21 -9.07 7.35
CA ILE A 227 -12.77 -10.06 8.27
C ILE A 227 -13.06 -11.34 7.50
N LEU A 228 -12.45 -12.44 7.89
CA LEU A 228 -12.75 -13.76 7.35
C LEU A 228 -13.36 -14.64 8.43
N LEU A 229 -14.43 -15.36 8.06
CA LEU A 229 -15.21 -16.19 8.96
C LEU A 229 -15.35 -17.61 8.40
N GLY A 230 -15.01 -18.61 9.18
CA GLY A 230 -15.35 -20.01 8.92
C GLY A 230 -16.67 -20.36 9.59
N ILE A 231 -17.59 -20.94 8.82
CA ILE A 231 -18.91 -21.35 9.32
C ILE A 231 -18.86 -22.83 9.65
N GLU A 232 -19.27 -23.18 10.87
CA GLU A 232 -19.43 -24.54 11.33
C GLU A 232 -20.67 -24.64 12.24
N ASN A 233 -21.59 -25.55 11.95
CA ASN A 233 -22.79 -25.81 12.74
C ASN A 233 -23.67 -24.55 13.03
N GLY A 234 -23.70 -23.58 12.11
CA GLY A 234 -24.46 -22.33 12.25
C GLY A 234 -23.73 -21.22 13.03
N GLU A 235 -22.52 -21.49 13.55
CA GLU A 235 -21.65 -20.48 14.16
C GLU A 235 -20.57 -20.05 13.14
N ALA A 236 -20.38 -18.74 13.00
CA ALA A 236 -19.31 -18.13 12.20
C ALA A 236 -18.22 -17.65 13.14
N THR A 237 -17.02 -18.22 13.03
CA THR A 237 -15.86 -17.83 13.83
C THR A 237 -14.69 -17.47 12.93
N GLY A 238 -13.98 -16.39 13.26
CA GLY A 238 -12.89 -15.96 12.41
C GLY A 238 -11.96 -14.91 12.97
N SER A 239 -11.29 -14.25 12.04
CA SER A 239 -10.24 -13.31 12.33
C SER A 239 -10.39 -12.05 11.48
N ALA A 240 -10.17 -10.91 12.12
CA ALA A 240 -10.10 -9.61 11.51
C ALA A 240 -8.65 -9.13 11.43
N ARG A 241 -8.31 -8.42 10.35
CA ARG A 241 -7.04 -7.71 10.16
C ARG A 241 -7.33 -6.32 9.67
N SER A 242 -6.51 -5.35 10.05
CA SER A 242 -6.73 -3.96 9.73
C SER A 242 -5.55 -3.31 9.00
N ILE A 243 -5.80 -2.12 8.48
CA ILE A 243 -4.81 -1.21 7.91
C ILE A 243 -4.47 -0.13 8.93
N LYS A 244 -3.37 0.57 8.70
CA LYS A 244 -3.01 1.73 9.52
C LYS A 244 -4.10 2.81 9.44
N GLY A 245 -4.52 3.34 10.58
CA GLY A 245 -5.55 4.37 10.65
C GLY A 245 -6.97 3.85 10.86
N PHE A 246 -7.20 2.53 10.88
CA PHE A 246 -8.51 1.96 11.19
C PHE A 246 -8.43 1.00 12.39
N ASN A 247 -9.06 1.37 13.48
CA ASN A 247 -9.15 0.52 14.67
C ASN A 247 -10.27 -0.52 14.51
N ILE A 248 -9.90 -1.75 14.08
CA ILE A 248 -10.87 -2.83 13.86
C ILE A 248 -11.56 -3.27 15.16
N PHE A 249 -10.89 -3.15 16.30
CA PHE A 249 -11.47 -3.52 17.58
C PHE A 249 -12.57 -2.55 18.01
N GLU A 250 -12.39 -1.23 17.82
CA GLU A 250 -13.45 -0.24 18.02
C GLU A 250 -14.65 -0.47 17.10
N ALA A 251 -14.40 -0.82 15.84
CA ALA A 251 -15.46 -1.16 14.89
C ALA A 251 -16.28 -2.37 15.39
N LEU A 252 -15.61 -3.41 15.90
CA LEU A 252 -16.28 -4.58 16.49
C LEU A 252 -17.04 -4.23 17.75
N ILE A 253 -16.54 -3.34 18.63
CA ILE A 253 -17.26 -2.88 19.81
C ILE A 253 -18.62 -2.26 19.43
N LYS A 254 -18.70 -1.53 18.31
CA LYS A 254 -19.98 -0.97 17.81
C LYS A 254 -20.97 -2.04 17.38
N CYS A 255 -20.46 -3.21 16.96
CA CYS A 255 -21.27 -4.34 16.52
C CYS A 255 -21.41 -5.44 17.59
N LYS A 256 -21.06 -5.16 18.86
CA LYS A 256 -20.98 -6.16 19.94
C LYS A 256 -22.23 -7.03 20.13
N ASP A 257 -23.41 -6.44 19.92
CA ASP A 257 -24.70 -7.13 20.11
C ASP A 257 -24.98 -8.21 19.04
N LEU A 258 -24.20 -8.25 17.94
CA LEU A 258 -24.26 -9.26 16.90
C LEU A 258 -23.34 -10.46 17.19
N MET A 259 -22.43 -10.34 18.13
CA MET A 259 -21.36 -11.31 18.38
C MET A 259 -21.54 -12.04 19.69
N THR A 260 -21.19 -13.32 19.68
CA THR A 260 -21.15 -14.17 20.91
C THR A 260 -19.84 -13.97 21.67
N LYS A 261 -18.74 -13.77 20.93
CA LYS A 261 -17.39 -13.50 21.48
C LYS A 261 -16.61 -12.59 20.52
N PHE A 262 -15.84 -11.70 21.08
CA PHE A 262 -14.83 -10.95 20.33
C PHE A 262 -13.70 -10.49 21.25
N GLY A 263 -12.52 -10.22 20.67
CA GLY A 263 -11.37 -9.73 21.41
C GLY A 263 -10.23 -9.42 20.46
N GLY A 264 -9.34 -8.51 20.84
CA GLY A 264 -8.20 -8.14 20.03
C GLY A 264 -7.70 -6.74 20.32
N HIS A 265 -7.03 -6.18 19.34
CA HIS A 265 -6.40 -4.86 19.37
C HIS A 265 -6.68 -4.12 18.06
N GLU A 266 -6.19 -2.90 17.93
CA GLU A 266 -6.40 -2.02 16.78
C GLU A 266 -6.20 -2.72 15.42
N GLN A 267 -5.14 -3.53 15.25
CA GLN A 267 -4.73 -4.12 13.98
C GLN A 267 -5.21 -5.55 13.75
N ALA A 268 -5.67 -6.25 14.78
CA ALA A 268 -6.10 -7.63 14.68
C ALA A 268 -7.08 -8.01 15.77
N ALA A 269 -8.14 -8.74 15.40
CA ALA A 269 -9.13 -9.23 16.36
C ALA A 269 -9.63 -10.62 15.95
N GLY A 270 -10.15 -11.35 16.94
CA GLY A 270 -10.91 -12.58 16.77
C GLY A 270 -12.38 -12.34 17.12
N LEU A 271 -13.30 -13.02 16.45
CA LEU A 271 -14.74 -12.89 16.70
C LEU A 271 -15.50 -14.18 16.39
N SER A 272 -16.63 -14.34 17.09
CA SER A 272 -17.63 -15.39 16.82
C SER A 272 -19.02 -14.80 16.85
N LEU A 273 -19.90 -15.26 15.95
CA LEU A 273 -21.28 -14.80 15.84
C LEU A 273 -22.13 -15.92 15.21
N ASP A 274 -23.47 -15.77 15.29
CA ASP A 274 -24.39 -16.60 14.53
C ASP A 274 -24.18 -16.33 13.02
N SER A 275 -24.19 -17.38 12.20
CA SER A 275 -23.99 -17.26 10.75
C SER A 275 -25.03 -16.36 10.07
N ASP A 276 -26.26 -16.26 10.60
CA ASP A 276 -27.29 -15.40 10.06
C ASP A 276 -26.99 -13.89 10.30
N ASN A 277 -26.11 -13.57 11.24
CA ASN A 277 -25.71 -12.21 11.52
C ASN A 277 -24.53 -11.70 10.68
N VAL A 278 -23.90 -12.55 9.86
CA VAL A 278 -22.72 -12.17 9.07
C VAL A 278 -23.00 -11.00 8.12
N GLU A 279 -24.13 -11.03 7.42
CA GLU A 279 -24.50 -9.97 6.47
C GLU A 279 -24.82 -8.66 7.20
N ILE A 280 -25.43 -8.75 8.38
CA ILE A 280 -25.73 -7.58 9.24
C ILE A 280 -24.44 -6.97 9.74
N LEU A 281 -23.49 -7.80 10.20
CA LEU A 281 -22.15 -7.36 10.60
C LEU A 281 -21.43 -6.63 9.46
N ALA A 282 -21.45 -7.20 8.25
CA ALA A 282 -20.82 -6.61 7.09
C ALA A 282 -21.35 -5.21 6.77
N ASN A 283 -22.67 -5.03 6.88
CA ASN A 283 -23.30 -3.73 6.64
C ASN A 283 -22.98 -2.71 7.75
N GLU A 284 -23.05 -3.10 9.03
CA GLU A 284 -22.80 -2.19 10.13
C GLU A 284 -21.34 -1.77 10.22
N ILE A 285 -20.39 -2.69 9.97
CA ILE A 285 -18.97 -2.37 10.03
C ILE A 285 -18.54 -1.47 8.85
N ASN A 286 -19.15 -1.63 7.66
CA ASN A 286 -18.90 -0.74 6.54
C ASN A 286 -19.50 0.65 6.78
N LYS A 287 -20.67 0.77 7.39
CA LYS A 287 -21.19 2.08 7.84
C LYS A 287 -20.22 2.76 8.81
N PHE A 288 -19.66 2.03 9.76
CA PHE A 288 -18.64 2.59 10.66
C PHE A 288 -17.40 3.04 9.90
N ALA A 289 -16.94 2.25 8.93
CA ALA A 289 -15.79 2.58 8.10
C ALA A 289 -16.03 3.81 7.20
N ASP A 290 -17.26 4.02 6.71
CA ASP A 290 -17.61 5.21 5.92
C ASP A 290 -17.39 6.52 6.68
N TYR A 291 -17.60 6.51 7.99
CA TYR A 291 -17.39 7.68 8.87
C TYR A 291 -15.93 7.83 9.33
N ASN A 292 -15.16 6.76 9.38
CA ASN A 292 -13.84 6.74 10.04
C ASN A 292 -12.66 6.50 9.09
N LEU A 293 -12.91 6.07 7.83
CA LEU A 293 -11.89 5.91 6.80
C LEU A 293 -12.12 6.89 5.67
N THR A 294 -11.09 7.64 5.35
CA THR A 294 -11.03 8.44 4.12
C THR A 294 -10.40 7.62 3.00
N GLU A 295 -10.54 8.06 1.75
CA GLU A 295 -9.86 7.45 0.60
C GLU A 295 -8.32 7.49 0.75
N ASP A 296 -7.79 8.54 1.38
CA ASP A 296 -6.35 8.67 1.63
C ASP A 296 -5.84 7.62 2.65
N ASP A 297 -6.67 7.23 3.63
CA ASP A 297 -6.34 6.17 4.59
C ASP A 297 -6.26 4.78 3.92
N MET A 298 -6.91 4.62 2.78
CA MET A 298 -6.92 3.38 1.99
C MET A 298 -5.78 3.32 0.95
N ILE A 299 -4.87 4.29 0.96
CA ILE A 299 -3.66 4.32 0.14
C ILE A 299 -2.47 3.94 1.02
N GLU A 300 -1.77 2.86 0.64
CA GLU A 300 -0.57 2.46 1.37
C GLU A 300 0.52 3.53 1.27
N ASN A 301 0.91 4.09 2.41
CA ASN A 301 2.01 5.04 2.51
C ASN A 301 3.31 4.30 2.83
N VAL A 302 4.31 4.43 1.98
CA VAL A 302 5.61 3.81 2.16
C VAL A 302 6.62 4.83 2.63
N ASN A 303 7.22 4.60 3.81
CA ASN A 303 8.29 5.45 4.32
C ASN A 303 9.59 5.20 3.55
N VAL A 304 10.28 6.29 3.25
CA VAL A 304 11.57 6.32 2.56
C VAL A 304 12.56 7.05 3.46
N GLU A 305 13.71 6.44 3.75
CA GLU A 305 14.76 7.06 4.55
C GLU A 305 15.46 8.18 3.76
N PHE A 306 15.95 7.85 2.55
CA PHE A 306 16.69 8.81 1.72
C PHE A 306 16.52 8.55 0.23
N GLU A 307 16.64 9.63 -0.57
CA GLU A 307 16.96 9.53 -1.99
C GLU A 307 18.48 9.34 -2.16
N LEU A 308 18.91 8.21 -2.71
CA LEU A 308 20.31 7.92 -2.87
C LEU A 308 20.88 8.54 -4.15
N GLN A 309 22.04 9.17 -3.99
CA GLN A 309 22.88 9.59 -5.12
C GLN A 309 23.67 8.40 -5.65
N GLU A 310 23.85 8.31 -6.98
CA GLU A 310 24.47 7.15 -7.61
C GLU A 310 25.93 6.89 -7.17
N ASN A 311 26.65 7.94 -6.83
CA ASN A 311 28.04 7.87 -6.35
C ASN A 311 28.20 7.16 -5.00
N VAL A 312 27.15 7.15 -4.15
CA VAL A 312 27.20 6.48 -2.84
C VAL A 312 26.73 5.02 -2.89
N ILE A 313 26.12 4.59 -4.01
CA ILE A 313 25.62 3.23 -4.17
C ILE A 313 26.79 2.30 -4.52
N ASN A 314 27.27 1.56 -3.54
CA ASN A 314 28.39 0.63 -3.67
C ASN A 314 28.32 -0.45 -2.58
N LEU A 315 29.19 -1.46 -2.66
CA LEU A 315 29.25 -2.57 -1.70
C LEU A 315 29.61 -2.10 -0.28
N ASN A 316 30.40 -1.04 -0.14
CA ASN A 316 30.73 -0.52 1.17
C ASN A 316 29.49 0.02 1.90
N LEU A 317 28.56 0.67 1.19
CA LEU A 317 27.28 1.09 1.77
C LEU A 317 26.46 -0.12 2.23
N VAL A 318 26.42 -1.20 1.46
CA VAL A 318 25.72 -2.43 1.85
C VAL A 318 26.33 -3.01 3.14
N GLU A 319 27.68 -3.07 3.22
CA GLU A 319 28.38 -3.54 4.42
C GLU A 319 28.10 -2.67 5.67
N GLU A 320 28.02 -1.35 5.51
CA GLU A 320 27.63 -0.45 6.61
C GLU A 320 26.18 -0.67 7.05
N LEU A 321 25.26 -0.90 6.10
CA LEU A 321 23.86 -1.20 6.42
C LEU A 321 23.71 -2.54 7.16
N HIS A 322 24.51 -3.55 6.84
CA HIS A 322 24.51 -4.82 7.55
C HIS A 322 24.89 -4.68 9.04
N LYS A 323 25.59 -3.61 9.46
CA LYS A 323 25.87 -3.33 10.88
C LYS A 323 24.61 -2.97 11.67
N LEU A 324 23.55 -2.53 10.99
CA LEU A 324 22.25 -2.25 11.60
C LEU A 324 21.44 -3.51 11.90
N GLU A 325 21.80 -4.66 11.31
CA GLU A 325 21.16 -5.95 11.58
C GLU A 325 21.23 -6.37 13.08
N PRO A 326 20.29 -7.18 13.54
CA PRO A 326 19.16 -7.80 12.83
C PRO A 326 18.00 -6.85 12.60
N PHE A 327 17.39 -6.92 11.40
CA PHE A 327 16.20 -6.15 11.06
C PHE A 327 14.91 -6.86 11.51
N GLY A 328 13.89 -6.07 11.87
CA GLY A 328 12.58 -6.53 12.27
C GLY A 328 11.68 -5.38 12.73
N LEU A 329 10.68 -5.66 13.55
CA LEU A 329 9.77 -4.63 14.07
C LEU A 329 10.57 -3.55 14.85
N ASN A 330 10.28 -2.29 14.62
CA ASN A 330 10.95 -1.09 15.15
C ASN A 330 12.44 -0.94 14.80
N ASN A 331 13.01 -1.88 14.04
CA ASN A 331 14.33 -1.76 13.41
C ASN A 331 14.22 -2.26 11.95
N PRO A 332 13.44 -1.59 11.07
CA PRO A 332 13.22 -2.04 9.71
C PRO A 332 14.48 -1.94 8.87
N ASN A 333 14.58 -2.78 7.84
CA ASN A 333 15.63 -2.61 6.82
C ASN A 333 15.37 -1.29 6.06
N PRO A 334 16.35 -0.37 6.00
CA PRO A 334 16.17 0.94 5.36
C PRO A 334 15.71 0.85 3.91
N ARG A 335 14.77 1.71 3.54
CA ARG A 335 14.23 1.85 2.18
C ARG A 335 14.73 3.12 1.55
N PHE A 336 15.20 3.00 0.32
CA PHE A 336 15.78 4.09 -0.44
C PHE A 336 15.03 4.29 -1.76
N ILE A 337 15.12 5.50 -2.31
CA ILE A 337 14.59 5.79 -3.62
C ILE A 337 15.72 6.30 -4.54
N VAL A 338 15.67 5.90 -5.80
CA VAL A 338 16.40 6.54 -6.90
C VAL A 338 15.41 7.05 -7.93
N ARG A 339 15.76 8.15 -8.61
CA ARG A 339 14.84 8.81 -9.53
C ARG A 339 15.41 8.98 -10.93
N ASN A 340 14.51 8.97 -11.90
CA ASN A 340 14.80 9.23 -13.32
C ASN A 340 15.82 8.23 -13.90
N TYR A 341 15.67 6.94 -13.61
CA TYR A 341 16.42 5.87 -14.25
C TYR A 341 15.65 5.34 -15.47
N ILE A 342 16.36 4.88 -16.49
CA ILE A 342 15.76 4.26 -17.68
C ILE A 342 15.62 2.76 -17.40
N LEU A 343 14.43 2.22 -17.62
CA LEU A 343 14.18 0.77 -17.56
C LEU A 343 14.78 0.10 -18.78
N LYS A 344 15.80 -0.76 -18.60
CA LYS A 344 16.54 -1.41 -19.68
C LYS A 344 16.10 -2.84 -19.95
N ASP A 345 15.63 -3.54 -18.95
CA ASP A 345 15.14 -4.91 -19.07
C ASP A 345 14.03 -5.18 -18.03
N LEU A 346 13.07 -6.03 -18.40
CA LEU A 346 11.92 -6.33 -17.57
C LEU A 346 11.44 -7.75 -17.84
N LYS A 347 11.70 -8.66 -16.88
CA LYS A 347 11.43 -10.10 -17.03
C LYS A 347 10.70 -10.64 -15.81
N VAL A 348 9.75 -11.52 -16.06
CA VAL A 348 9.15 -12.36 -15.01
C VAL A 348 10.05 -13.54 -14.77
N ILE A 349 10.31 -13.86 -13.51
CA ILE A 349 11.18 -14.96 -13.07
C ILE A 349 10.52 -15.79 -11.96
N GLY A 350 11.14 -16.91 -11.61
CA GLY A 350 10.66 -17.84 -10.60
C GLY A 350 9.89 -19.02 -11.19
N LYS A 351 9.85 -20.13 -10.46
CA LYS A 351 9.22 -21.40 -10.90
C LYS A 351 7.74 -21.20 -11.26
N ASN A 352 7.05 -20.33 -10.53
CA ASN A 352 5.61 -20.01 -10.73
C ASN A 352 5.41 -18.65 -11.42
N GLN A 353 6.45 -18.05 -12.01
CA GLN A 353 6.39 -16.75 -12.70
C GLN A 353 5.78 -15.62 -11.84
N GLN A 354 6.06 -15.62 -10.53
CA GLN A 354 5.50 -14.64 -9.60
C GLN A 354 6.41 -13.45 -9.29
N HIS A 355 7.71 -13.55 -9.63
CA HIS A 355 8.69 -12.51 -9.31
C HIS A 355 9.04 -11.67 -10.54
N LEU A 356 9.49 -10.45 -10.30
CA LEU A 356 9.93 -9.53 -11.34
C LEU A 356 11.44 -9.31 -11.21
N LYS A 357 12.16 -9.45 -12.32
CA LYS A 357 13.54 -8.99 -12.45
C LYS A 357 13.56 -7.86 -13.47
N LEU A 358 14.16 -6.75 -13.11
CA LEU A 358 14.34 -5.63 -14.01
C LEU A 358 15.76 -5.06 -13.87
N SER A 359 16.21 -4.34 -14.88
CA SER A 359 17.43 -3.54 -14.81
C SER A 359 17.13 -2.09 -15.11
N ILE A 360 17.71 -1.21 -14.31
CA ILE A 360 17.60 0.25 -14.46
C ILE A 360 18.98 0.85 -14.69
N GLU A 361 19.06 1.91 -15.47
CA GLU A 361 20.32 2.54 -15.86
C GLU A 361 20.19 4.05 -15.89
N LYS A 362 21.26 4.70 -15.45
CA LYS A 362 21.50 6.13 -15.63
C LYS A 362 22.97 6.32 -16.02
N GLU A 363 23.89 6.55 -15.10
CA GLU A 363 25.35 6.47 -15.32
C GLU A 363 25.83 5.03 -15.13
N LYS A 364 25.21 4.30 -14.20
CA LYS A 364 25.47 2.88 -13.91
C LYS A 364 24.20 2.08 -14.06
N SER A 365 24.37 0.77 -14.31
CA SER A 365 23.26 -0.18 -14.39
C SER A 365 23.12 -0.96 -13.08
N TYR A 366 21.88 -1.10 -12.60
CA TYR A 366 21.54 -1.87 -11.39
C TYR A 366 20.48 -2.92 -11.69
N GLU A 367 20.68 -4.11 -11.16
CA GLU A 367 19.67 -5.16 -11.17
C GLU A 367 18.72 -5.01 -9.99
N CYS A 368 17.43 -5.13 -10.26
CA CYS A 368 16.38 -5.09 -9.26
C CYS A 368 15.60 -6.40 -9.26
N ILE A 369 15.29 -6.93 -8.07
CA ILE A 369 14.44 -8.11 -7.88
C ILE A 369 13.22 -7.71 -7.06
N GLY A 370 12.04 -7.90 -7.65
CA GLY A 370 10.74 -7.70 -6.98
C GLY A 370 10.06 -9.04 -6.69
N PHE A 371 9.96 -9.43 -5.43
CA PHE A 371 9.27 -10.66 -5.05
C PHE A 371 7.75 -10.47 -5.10
N ASN A 372 7.04 -11.39 -5.76
CA ASN A 372 5.59 -11.39 -5.99
C ASN A 372 5.06 -10.16 -6.75
N MET A 373 5.92 -9.53 -7.58
CA MET A 373 5.62 -8.30 -8.30
C MET A 373 5.48 -8.51 -9.82
N SER A 374 5.22 -9.75 -10.28
CA SER A 374 5.08 -10.05 -11.72
C SER A 374 3.95 -9.27 -12.42
N HIS A 375 2.91 -8.87 -11.67
CA HIS A 375 1.79 -8.07 -12.18
C HIS A 375 2.23 -6.71 -12.72
N LEU A 376 3.35 -6.16 -12.22
CA LEU A 376 3.89 -4.89 -12.69
C LEU A 376 4.46 -4.96 -14.12
N LYS A 377 4.72 -6.16 -14.65
CA LYS A 377 5.24 -6.29 -16.01
C LYS A 377 4.33 -5.68 -17.06
N SER A 378 3.03 -5.75 -16.88
CA SER A 378 2.05 -5.16 -17.81
C SER A 378 1.91 -3.65 -17.69
N MET A 379 2.47 -3.06 -16.63
CA MET A 379 2.36 -1.62 -16.35
C MET A 379 3.54 -0.79 -16.87
N TYR A 380 4.67 -1.44 -17.18
CA TYR A 380 5.91 -0.78 -17.57
C TYR A 380 6.50 -1.41 -18.82
N LYS A 381 7.24 -0.62 -19.60
CA LYS A 381 7.95 -1.05 -20.80
C LYS A 381 9.42 -0.63 -20.74
N VAL A 382 10.25 -1.35 -21.48
CA VAL A 382 11.66 -0.98 -21.68
C VAL A 382 11.73 0.41 -22.33
N GLY A 383 12.57 1.28 -21.80
CA GLY A 383 12.68 2.68 -22.19
C GLY A 383 11.96 3.64 -21.24
N ASP A 384 11.03 3.19 -20.43
CA ASP A 384 10.36 4.06 -19.45
C ASP A 384 11.38 4.68 -18.49
N LYS A 385 11.18 5.96 -18.18
CA LYS A 385 11.88 6.61 -17.06
C LYS A 385 11.10 6.31 -15.77
N VAL A 386 11.80 5.75 -14.79
CA VAL A 386 11.19 5.29 -13.55
C VAL A 386 11.89 5.84 -12.31
N ASP A 387 11.09 6.04 -11.26
CA ASP A 387 11.56 6.16 -9.89
C ASP A 387 11.39 4.79 -9.22
N VAL A 388 12.41 4.33 -8.51
CA VAL A 388 12.45 2.99 -7.91
C VAL A 388 12.66 3.09 -6.41
N LEU A 389 11.77 2.47 -5.65
CA LEU A 389 11.87 2.27 -4.21
C LEU A 389 12.44 0.88 -3.94
N PHE A 390 13.47 0.81 -3.11
CA PHE A 390 14.21 -0.44 -2.91
C PHE A 390 14.88 -0.50 -1.54
N GLN A 391 15.30 -1.70 -1.17
CA GLN A 391 16.30 -1.96 -0.14
C GLN A 391 17.60 -2.37 -0.82
N LEU A 392 18.75 -2.00 -0.25
CA LEU A 392 20.04 -2.42 -0.76
C LEU A 392 20.38 -3.81 -0.23
N ASP A 393 20.87 -4.65 -1.14
CA ASP A 393 21.36 -5.99 -0.86
C ASP A 393 22.59 -6.31 -1.71
N GLU A 394 23.18 -7.44 -1.44
CA GLU A 394 24.31 -7.97 -2.19
C GLU A 394 23.91 -9.23 -2.94
N ASN A 395 24.19 -9.26 -4.24
CA ASN A 395 24.18 -10.49 -5.01
C ASN A 395 25.59 -11.05 -5.10
N ASN A 396 25.79 -12.22 -4.51
CA ASN A 396 27.06 -12.96 -4.57
C ASN A 396 26.86 -14.23 -5.41
N TYR A 397 27.17 -14.13 -6.70
CA TYR A 397 27.07 -15.26 -7.61
C TYR A 397 28.47 -15.68 -8.08
N MET A 398 28.85 -16.93 -7.79
CA MET A 398 30.18 -17.49 -8.11
C MET A 398 31.35 -16.61 -7.63
N GLY A 399 31.26 -16.04 -6.45
CA GLY A 399 32.28 -15.15 -5.88
C GLY A 399 32.27 -13.71 -6.43
N ASN A 400 31.38 -13.41 -7.36
CA ASN A 400 31.25 -12.07 -7.94
C ASN A 400 30.21 -11.27 -7.13
N ARG A 401 30.67 -10.38 -6.28
CA ARG A 401 29.83 -9.54 -5.42
C ARG A 401 29.38 -8.30 -6.19
N LYS A 402 28.06 -8.05 -6.22
CA LYS A 402 27.46 -6.87 -6.84
C LYS A 402 26.34 -6.33 -5.96
N VAL A 403 26.18 -5.02 -5.97
CA VAL A 403 25.00 -4.39 -5.38
C VAL A 403 23.74 -4.82 -6.14
N GLN A 404 22.71 -5.22 -5.42
CA GLN A 404 21.39 -5.57 -5.92
C GLN A 404 20.32 -4.74 -5.20
N PHE A 405 19.29 -4.35 -5.95
CA PHE A 405 18.14 -3.67 -5.38
C PHE A 405 17.02 -4.68 -5.13
N LEU A 406 16.59 -4.82 -3.89
CA LEU A 406 15.35 -5.51 -3.56
C LEU A 406 14.20 -4.54 -3.75
N LEU A 407 13.53 -4.64 -4.89
CA LEU A 407 12.44 -3.77 -5.31
C LEU A 407 11.29 -3.82 -4.30
N LYS A 408 10.81 -2.67 -3.89
CA LYS A 408 9.63 -2.50 -3.03
C LYS A 408 8.48 -1.83 -3.76
N ASP A 409 8.80 -0.88 -4.63
CA ASP A 409 7.82 -0.22 -5.48
C ASP A 409 8.53 0.42 -6.69
N ILE A 410 7.76 0.71 -7.74
CA ILE A 410 8.23 1.39 -8.94
C ILE A 410 7.12 2.28 -9.48
N ARG A 411 7.48 3.45 -9.95
CA ARG A 411 6.55 4.35 -10.64
C ARG A 411 7.23 5.04 -11.82
N LEU A 412 6.44 5.53 -12.76
CA LEU A 412 6.98 6.39 -13.81
C LEU A 412 7.59 7.65 -13.19
N ALA A 413 8.79 7.98 -13.65
CA ALA A 413 9.51 9.15 -13.17
C ALA A 413 8.77 10.42 -13.60
N ARG A 414 8.62 11.34 -12.66
CA ARG A 414 8.12 12.66 -12.98
C ARG A 414 9.27 13.52 -13.55
N PRO A 415 9.05 14.26 -14.63
CA PRO A 415 10.09 15.14 -15.21
C PRO A 415 10.65 16.12 -14.16
N LYS A 416 11.96 16.28 -14.09
CA LYS A 416 12.63 17.27 -13.21
C LYS A 416 12.42 18.72 -13.61
N SER A 417 11.67 19.00 -14.70
CA SER A 417 11.49 20.38 -15.18
C SER A 417 10.72 21.20 -14.14
N ALA A 418 11.37 22.23 -13.68
CA ALA A 418 10.87 23.32 -12.85
C ALA A 418 9.93 22.84 -11.73
N SER A 419 10.44 22.76 -10.52
CA SER A 419 9.68 22.46 -9.30
C SER A 419 8.33 21.80 -9.59
N ASN A 420 8.29 20.45 -9.55
CA ASN A 420 7.09 19.65 -9.89
C ASN A 420 5.81 20.15 -9.21
N ASP A 421 5.96 20.79 -8.05
CA ASP A 421 4.87 21.40 -7.32
C ASP A 421 4.24 22.59 -8.06
N LYS A 422 5.05 23.46 -8.68
CA LYS A 422 4.53 24.63 -9.42
C LYS A 422 3.76 24.21 -10.66
N LEU A 423 4.24 23.20 -11.41
CA LEU A 423 3.54 22.72 -12.59
C LEU A 423 2.30 21.92 -12.20
N SER A 424 2.38 21.05 -11.21
CA SER A 424 1.23 20.32 -10.66
C SER A 424 0.14 21.28 -10.18
N LEU A 425 0.51 22.34 -9.45
CA LEU A 425 -0.42 23.38 -9.02
C LEU A 425 -1.05 24.13 -10.19
N LYS A 426 -0.26 24.44 -11.22
CA LYS A 426 -0.77 25.06 -12.46
C LYS A 426 -1.77 24.15 -13.17
N LEU A 427 -1.47 22.86 -13.29
CA LEU A 427 -2.36 21.86 -13.86
C LEU A 427 -3.63 21.72 -13.01
N MET A 428 -3.50 21.54 -11.70
CA MET A 428 -4.64 21.41 -10.78
C MET A 428 -5.55 22.65 -10.82
N SER A 429 -4.99 23.85 -10.88
CA SER A 429 -5.77 25.08 -10.98
C SER A 429 -6.57 25.21 -12.30
N LYS A 430 -6.23 24.39 -13.30
CA LYS A 430 -6.78 24.42 -14.66
C LYS A 430 -7.70 23.24 -14.99
N ILE A 431 -7.76 22.20 -14.14
CA ILE A 431 -8.62 21.02 -14.39
C ILE A 431 -10.11 21.37 -14.48
N ILE A 432 -10.53 22.51 -13.96
CA ILE A 432 -11.92 22.92 -13.88
C ILE A 432 -12.06 24.38 -14.32
N PRO A 433 -13.13 24.72 -14.98
CA PRO A 433 -14.29 24.02 -15.51
C PRO A 433 -14.30 23.98 -17.03
N LYS A 434 -14.79 22.88 -17.58
CA LYS A 434 -15.09 22.82 -19.02
C LYS A 434 -16.52 23.29 -19.28
N ASP A 435 -16.68 24.25 -20.14
CA ASP A 435 -17.99 24.62 -20.69
C ASP A 435 -18.37 23.63 -21.81
N THR A 436 -18.68 22.39 -21.40
CA THR A 436 -18.97 21.28 -22.31
C THR A 436 -20.41 20.80 -22.20
N GLN A 437 -21.34 21.66 -21.79
CA GLN A 437 -22.75 21.29 -21.66
C GLN A 437 -23.34 20.60 -22.90
N SER A 438 -22.89 20.96 -24.08
CA SER A 438 -23.35 20.33 -25.33
C SER A 438 -22.90 18.89 -25.50
N LEU A 439 -21.72 18.52 -24.99
CA LEU A 439 -21.12 17.18 -25.15
C LEU A 439 -21.63 16.17 -24.10
N TYR A 440 -22.07 16.62 -22.93
CA TYR A 440 -22.59 15.73 -21.89
C TYR A 440 -23.96 15.11 -22.20
N ASN A 441 -24.70 15.68 -23.17
CA ASN A 441 -26.05 15.25 -23.52
C ASN A 441 -26.10 14.26 -24.70
N ILE A 442 -24.96 13.85 -25.26
CA ILE A 442 -24.93 12.94 -26.40
C ILE A 442 -25.11 11.50 -25.86
N SER A 443 -26.21 10.88 -26.26
CA SER A 443 -26.47 9.44 -26.04
C SER A 443 -25.61 8.64 -27.01
N VAL A 444 -24.54 8.05 -26.56
CA VAL A 444 -23.68 7.16 -27.36
C VAL A 444 -23.93 5.72 -26.95
N SER A 445 -24.61 4.95 -27.81
CA SER A 445 -24.67 3.50 -27.74
C SER A 445 -23.41 2.92 -28.38
N ASP A 446 -22.81 1.91 -27.75
CA ASP A 446 -21.81 1.00 -28.32
C ASP A 446 -20.38 1.50 -28.52
N PHE A 447 -19.84 2.29 -27.61
CA PHE A 447 -18.42 2.63 -27.63
C PHE A 447 -17.61 1.71 -26.68
N GLU A 448 -16.70 0.90 -27.24
CA GLU A 448 -15.73 0.16 -26.43
C GLU A 448 -14.65 1.11 -25.91
N LEU A 449 -14.80 1.55 -24.65
CA LEU A 449 -13.87 2.48 -24.00
C LEU A 449 -12.53 1.83 -23.63
N PHE A 450 -12.45 0.50 -23.67
CA PHE A 450 -11.36 -0.31 -23.13
C PHE A 450 -10.35 -0.79 -24.19
N ASP A 451 -10.39 -0.24 -25.39
CA ASP A 451 -9.53 -0.64 -26.50
C ASP A 451 -8.21 0.15 -26.62
N GLY A 452 -7.82 0.83 -25.56
CA GLY A 452 -6.50 1.47 -25.49
C GLY A 452 -5.37 0.45 -25.54
N ASN A 453 -4.31 0.79 -26.28
CA ASN A 453 -3.13 -0.05 -26.46
C ASN A 453 -1.85 0.72 -26.13
N THR A 454 -1.12 0.26 -25.13
CA THR A 454 0.20 0.80 -24.75
C THR A 454 1.37 -0.02 -25.29
N ASP A 455 1.10 -1.10 -26.04
CA ASP A 455 2.14 -1.96 -26.60
C ASP A 455 2.67 -1.47 -27.97
N ILE A 456 2.14 -0.36 -28.47
CA ILE A 456 2.58 0.30 -29.68
C ILE A 456 3.80 1.19 -29.42
N ASN A 457 4.64 1.40 -30.45
CA ASN A 457 5.70 2.39 -30.38
C ASN A 457 5.11 3.78 -30.66
N ILE A 458 4.82 4.52 -29.59
CA ILE A 458 4.17 5.83 -29.71
C ILE A 458 4.99 6.87 -30.50
N PHE A 459 6.32 6.69 -30.55
CA PHE A 459 7.21 7.60 -31.29
C PHE A 459 7.00 7.58 -32.79
N ASP A 460 6.42 6.51 -33.35
CA ASP A 460 6.09 6.40 -34.77
C ASP A 460 4.99 7.37 -35.19
N TYR A 461 4.23 7.90 -34.23
CA TYR A 461 3.11 8.86 -34.42
C TYR A 461 3.46 10.30 -34.06
N PHE A 462 4.69 10.55 -33.56
CA PHE A 462 5.13 11.89 -33.22
C PHE A 462 5.65 12.62 -34.44
N GLU A 463 4.79 13.40 -35.06
CA GLU A 463 5.07 14.22 -36.24
C GLU A 463 4.65 15.67 -36.00
N LYS A 464 5.04 16.54 -36.90
CA LYS A 464 4.38 17.85 -37.04
C LYS A 464 2.90 17.59 -37.29
N ASP A 465 2.03 18.46 -36.86
CA ASP A 465 0.57 18.28 -36.96
C ASP A 465 0.01 17.07 -36.15
N THR A 466 0.69 16.68 -35.07
CA THR A 466 0.16 15.75 -34.12
C THR A 466 -0.43 16.48 -32.91
N LEU A 467 -1.67 16.12 -32.55
CA LEU A 467 -2.34 16.56 -31.33
C LEU A 467 -2.25 15.48 -30.25
N ILE A 468 -1.72 15.84 -29.11
CA ILE A 468 -1.71 15.00 -27.92
C ILE A 468 -2.69 15.57 -26.90
N ILE A 469 -3.62 14.75 -26.44
CA ILE A 469 -4.61 15.11 -25.42
C ILE A 469 -4.33 14.30 -24.15
N SER A 470 -4.26 15.02 -23.02
CA SER A 470 -4.18 14.42 -21.70
C SER A 470 -5.17 15.09 -20.74
N ASN A 471 -5.93 14.30 -19.99
CA ASN A 471 -6.92 14.76 -19.02
C ASN A 471 -6.50 14.55 -17.59
N SER A 472 -5.44 13.77 -17.33
CA SER A 472 -4.90 13.52 -16.00
C SER A 472 -3.50 14.10 -15.86
N ILE A 473 -3.11 14.40 -14.63
CA ILE A 473 -1.74 14.83 -14.30
C ILE A 473 -0.74 13.75 -14.68
N ASN A 474 -1.08 12.48 -14.45
CA ASN A 474 -0.22 11.35 -14.78
C ASN A 474 -0.01 11.20 -16.29
N GLY A 475 -1.08 11.25 -17.07
CA GLY A 475 -1.00 11.20 -18.53
C GLY A 475 -0.24 12.39 -19.11
N PHE A 476 -0.44 13.57 -18.56
CA PHE A 476 0.31 14.76 -18.96
C PHE A 476 1.81 14.60 -18.75
N TYR A 477 2.24 14.14 -17.57
CA TYR A 477 3.66 13.91 -17.30
C TYR A 477 4.24 12.77 -18.16
N ARG A 478 3.45 11.74 -18.45
CA ARG A 478 3.84 10.66 -19.37
C ARG A 478 4.06 11.23 -20.78
N ALA A 479 3.11 11.99 -21.31
CA ALA A 479 3.23 12.66 -22.60
C ALA A 479 4.47 13.57 -22.65
N MET A 480 4.68 14.41 -21.63
CA MET A 480 5.86 15.27 -21.54
C MET A 480 7.18 14.48 -21.51
N SER A 481 7.19 13.34 -20.80
CA SER A 481 8.37 12.47 -20.77
C SER A 481 8.68 11.91 -22.16
N ASP A 482 7.67 11.41 -22.87
CA ASP A 482 7.85 10.83 -24.20
C ASP A 482 8.25 11.92 -25.22
N ILE A 483 7.58 13.08 -25.22
CA ILE A 483 7.94 14.21 -26.08
C ILE A 483 9.38 14.68 -25.85
N SER A 484 9.87 14.67 -24.61
CA SER A 484 11.23 15.10 -24.28
C SER A 484 12.35 14.20 -24.83
N LEU A 485 11.99 13.05 -25.39
CA LEU A 485 12.92 12.08 -25.99
C LEU A 485 13.09 12.27 -27.51
N ILE A 486 12.31 13.18 -28.10
CA ILE A 486 12.35 13.49 -29.52
C ILE A 486 12.87 14.90 -29.76
N ASP A 487 13.50 15.13 -30.91
CA ASP A 487 13.99 16.43 -31.35
C ASP A 487 12.95 17.12 -32.26
N LEU A 488 11.77 17.36 -31.69
CA LEU A 488 10.69 18.09 -32.36
C LEU A 488 10.28 19.29 -31.55
N ASP A 489 10.02 20.41 -32.22
CA ASP A 489 9.40 21.57 -31.63
C ASP A 489 7.96 21.25 -31.20
N PHE A 490 7.59 21.60 -29.98
CA PHE A 490 6.25 21.36 -29.46
C PHE A 490 5.68 22.57 -28.70
N ASN A 491 4.36 22.65 -28.68
CA ASN A 491 3.60 23.62 -27.90
C ASN A 491 2.83 22.92 -26.77
N ILE A 492 2.67 23.60 -25.63
CA ILE A 492 1.85 23.12 -24.52
C ILE A 492 0.75 24.12 -24.26
N ASN A 493 -0.49 23.66 -24.37
CA ASN A 493 -1.69 24.45 -24.05
C ASN A 493 -2.42 23.86 -22.83
N TYR A 494 -2.95 24.76 -22.01
CA TYR A 494 -3.69 24.41 -20.81
C TYR A 494 -5.14 24.90 -20.92
N ASN A 495 -6.10 23.98 -20.92
CA ASN A 495 -7.54 24.21 -20.74
C ASN A 495 -8.36 24.76 -21.92
N ILE A 496 -7.99 25.82 -22.51
CA ILE A 496 -8.78 26.48 -23.57
C ILE A 496 -7.81 26.93 -24.65
N ILE A 497 -8.10 26.57 -25.86
CA ILE A 497 -7.44 27.17 -27.00
C ILE A 497 -8.02 28.56 -27.15
N GLU A 498 -7.30 29.58 -26.69
CA GLU A 498 -7.44 30.91 -27.29
C GLU A 498 -6.80 30.84 -28.67
N ASP A 499 -7.46 31.34 -29.67
CA ASP A 499 -7.18 31.14 -31.09
C ASP A 499 -5.85 31.79 -31.57
N ASP A 500 -4.77 31.62 -30.84
CA ASP A 500 -3.41 32.03 -31.16
C ASP A 500 -2.60 30.98 -31.95
N SER A 501 -3.26 29.91 -32.38
CA SER A 501 -2.66 28.77 -33.10
C SER A 501 -2.36 29.11 -34.59
N LYS A 502 -1.54 30.10 -34.82
CA LYS A 502 -1.05 30.42 -36.17
C LYS A 502 0.18 29.61 -36.61
N ASN A 503 0.72 28.71 -35.79
CA ASN A 503 1.89 27.91 -36.11
C ASN A 503 1.54 26.43 -36.23
N THR A 504 1.30 25.96 -37.44
CA THR A 504 0.90 24.59 -37.80
C THR A 504 2.08 23.60 -37.89
N ASP A 505 3.30 24.03 -37.64
CA ASP A 505 4.51 23.24 -37.87
C ASP A 505 5.06 22.56 -36.61
N LYS A 506 4.26 22.37 -35.54
CA LYS A 506 4.70 21.86 -34.24
C LYS A 506 3.74 20.79 -33.72
N LEU A 507 4.29 19.82 -32.97
CA LEU A 507 3.51 18.91 -32.15
C LEU A 507 2.81 19.70 -31.04
N GLU A 508 1.54 19.41 -30.78
CA GLU A 508 0.74 20.14 -29.81
C GLU A 508 0.28 19.21 -28.68
N LEU A 509 0.65 19.53 -27.43
CA LEU A 509 0.15 18.86 -26.23
C LEU A 509 -0.86 19.75 -25.54
N ILE A 510 -2.10 19.27 -25.40
CA ILE A 510 -3.17 20.01 -24.73
C ILE A 510 -3.59 19.24 -23.47
N PHE A 511 -3.57 19.96 -22.35
CA PHE A 511 -4.05 19.43 -21.08
C PHE A 511 -5.51 19.81 -20.86
N SER A 512 -6.36 18.82 -20.68
CA SER A 512 -7.79 18.96 -20.33
C SER A 512 -8.53 19.96 -21.23
N PRO A 513 -8.49 19.79 -22.58
CA PRO A 513 -9.09 20.76 -23.51
C PRO A 513 -10.61 20.76 -23.48
N ASN A 514 -11.23 21.87 -23.91
CA ASN A 514 -12.57 21.85 -24.43
C ASN A 514 -12.51 21.33 -25.88
N ILE A 515 -12.85 20.05 -26.06
CA ILE A 515 -12.68 19.35 -27.36
C ILE A 515 -13.43 20.06 -28.49
N ASP A 516 -14.60 20.63 -28.20
CA ASP A 516 -15.44 21.37 -29.17
C ASP A 516 -14.83 22.70 -29.67
N LYS A 517 -13.76 23.16 -28.99
CA LYS A 517 -13.04 24.40 -29.41
C LYS A 517 -11.76 24.12 -30.18
N ILE A 518 -11.42 22.83 -30.40
CA ILE A 518 -10.26 22.43 -31.19
C ILE A 518 -10.64 22.25 -32.64
N ASP A 519 -9.91 22.85 -33.59
CA ASP A 519 -10.00 22.50 -35.00
C ASP A 519 -9.27 21.18 -35.26
N LEU A 520 -9.99 20.06 -35.04
CA LEU A 520 -9.43 18.70 -35.17
C LEU A 520 -9.01 18.36 -36.61
N LYS A 521 -9.50 19.06 -37.62
CA LYS A 521 -9.15 18.82 -39.03
C LYS A 521 -7.72 19.22 -39.39
N ARG A 522 -7.03 19.89 -38.49
CA ARG A 522 -5.65 20.34 -38.69
C ARG A 522 -4.61 19.23 -38.44
N TYR A 523 -4.99 18.17 -37.70
CA TYR A 523 -4.05 17.18 -37.21
C TYR A 523 -4.14 15.89 -38.02
N ASN A 524 -2.96 15.34 -38.33
CA ASN A 524 -2.83 14.05 -38.98
C ASN A 524 -3.00 12.93 -37.93
N ASN A 525 -2.40 13.10 -36.75
CA ASN A 525 -2.52 12.18 -35.65
C ASN A 525 -3.16 12.85 -34.44
N ILE A 526 -4.08 12.14 -33.78
CA ILE A 526 -4.70 12.56 -32.52
C ILE A 526 -4.41 11.47 -31.48
N ILE A 527 -3.55 11.78 -30.52
CA ILE A 527 -3.10 10.80 -29.52
C ILE A 527 -3.78 11.10 -28.17
N LEU A 528 -4.51 10.13 -27.65
CA LEU A 528 -5.14 10.22 -26.35
C LEU A 528 -4.23 9.51 -25.33
N TYR A 529 -3.59 10.26 -24.44
CA TYR A 529 -2.74 9.74 -23.36
C TYR A 529 -3.52 9.32 -22.11
N ASP A 530 -4.81 9.69 -22.07
CA ASP A 530 -5.74 9.33 -21.02
C ASP A 530 -7.13 9.11 -21.60
N TYR A 531 -7.99 8.50 -20.77
CA TYR A 531 -9.42 8.49 -21.05
C TYR A 531 -9.97 9.91 -21.10
N LEU A 532 -10.87 10.16 -22.02
CA LEU A 532 -11.65 11.38 -22.05
C LEU A 532 -12.73 11.34 -20.96
N TYR A 533 -13.18 12.51 -20.50
CA TYR A 533 -14.11 12.58 -19.36
C TYR A 533 -15.48 11.99 -19.66
N ASN A 534 -15.92 12.02 -20.89
CA ASN A 534 -17.23 11.48 -21.26
C ASN A 534 -17.26 10.94 -22.71
N LYS A 535 -18.27 10.10 -22.98
CA LYS A 535 -18.46 9.49 -24.29
C LYS A 535 -18.69 10.48 -25.42
N GLY A 536 -19.32 11.61 -25.12
CA GLY A 536 -19.56 12.68 -26.10
C GLY A 536 -18.27 13.30 -26.64
N GLU A 537 -17.21 13.39 -25.83
CA GLU A 537 -15.91 13.88 -26.29
C GLU A 537 -15.30 12.93 -27.34
N TYR A 538 -15.41 11.61 -27.14
CA TYR A 538 -14.97 10.62 -28.13
C TYR A 538 -15.75 10.76 -29.45
N SER A 539 -17.08 10.80 -29.37
CA SER A 539 -17.93 10.97 -30.59
C SER A 539 -17.58 12.25 -31.34
N TYR A 540 -17.40 13.36 -30.61
CA TYR A 540 -17.03 14.64 -31.21
C TYR A 540 -15.71 14.56 -31.97
N ILE A 541 -14.66 13.89 -31.40
CA ILE A 541 -13.39 13.71 -32.08
C ILE A 541 -13.57 12.88 -33.36
N TYR A 542 -14.29 11.78 -33.31
CA TYR A 542 -14.50 10.89 -34.46
C TYR A 542 -15.29 11.57 -35.59
N GLU A 543 -16.27 12.39 -35.24
CA GLU A 543 -17.11 13.09 -36.21
C GLU A 543 -16.45 14.34 -36.85
N ASN A 544 -15.54 14.99 -36.12
CA ASN A 544 -14.96 16.27 -36.51
C ASN A 544 -13.48 16.21 -36.89
N LYS A 545 -12.82 15.05 -36.79
CA LYS A 545 -11.46 14.89 -37.33
C LYS A 545 -11.42 14.96 -38.84
N ARG A 546 -10.24 15.12 -39.41
CA ARG A 546 -10.01 14.92 -40.84
C ARG A 546 -10.25 13.45 -41.20
N GLU A 547 -10.71 13.15 -42.41
CA GLU A 547 -11.05 11.78 -42.85
C GLU A 547 -9.84 10.83 -42.70
N GLU A 548 -8.65 11.30 -43.11
CA GLU A 548 -7.39 10.56 -43.06
C GLU A 548 -6.70 10.59 -41.68
N SER A 549 -7.20 11.37 -40.71
CA SER A 549 -6.57 11.45 -39.40
C SER A 549 -6.66 10.11 -38.63
N GLU A 550 -5.56 9.72 -38.03
CA GLU A 550 -5.50 8.53 -37.13
C GLU A 550 -5.75 8.94 -35.69
N ILE A 551 -6.55 8.14 -34.96
CA ILE A 551 -6.78 8.32 -33.52
C ILE A 551 -6.08 7.19 -32.79
N ILE A 552 -5.10 7.55 -31.97
CA ILE A 552 -4.27 6.62 -31.20
C ILE A 552 -4.70 6.70 -29.74
N LYS A 553 -5.23 5.60 -29.18
CA LYS A 553 -5.63 5.49 -27.79
C LYS A 553 -4.48 4.88 -26.98
N TYR A 554 -3.59 5.72 -26.45
CA TYR A 554 -2.37 5.33 -25.75
C TYR A 554 -2.58 5.35 -24.22
N TYR A 555 -3.49 4.49 -23.72
CA TYR A 555 -3.84 4.34 -22.32
C TYR A 555 -4.25 2.89 -21.98
N ASN A 556 -4.36 2.58 -20.70
CA ASN A 556 -4.72 1.26 -20.20
C ASN A 556 -5.77 1.32 -19.07
N LYS A 557 -6.20 0.17 -18.55
CA LYS A 557 -7.20 0.09 -17.47
C LYS A 557 -6.79 0.80 -16.19
N THR A 558 -5.49 0.93 -15.90
CA THR A 558 -4.99 1.65 -14.72
C THR A 558 -5.25 3.15 -14.85
N ASP A 559 -5.11 3.69 -16.07
CA ASP A 559 -5.43 5.10 -16.35
C ASP A 559 -6.92 5.39 -16.10
N LEU A 560 -7.80 4.45 -16.42
CA LEU A 560 -9.24 4.54 -16.13
C LEU A 560 -9.54 4.56 -14.63
N LEU A 561 -8.94 3.63 -13.87
CA LEU A 561 -9.11 3.57 -12.42
C LEU A 561 -8.62 4.85 -11.74
N TYR A 562 -7.49 5.37 -12.20
CA TYR A 562 -6.99 6.66 -11.73
C TYR A 562 -7.98 7.80 -11.99
N LEU A 563 -8.52 7.89 -13.20
CA LEU A 563 -9.48 8.93 -13.56
C LEU A 563 -10.78 8.82 -12.78
N LYS A 564 -11.28 7.58 -12.57
CA LYS A 564 -12.45 7.30 -11.72
C LYS A 564 -12.23 7.81 -10.30
N ASN A 565 -11.09 7.53 -9.70
CA ASN A 565 -10.72 8.03 -8.38
C ASN A 565 -10.65 9.55 -8.33
N VAL A 566 -10.06 10.19 -9.35
CA VAL A 566 -10.02 11.66 -9.44
C VAL A 566 -11.44 12.24 -9.46
N VAL A 567 -12.33 11.70 -10.29
CA VAL A 567 -13.71 12.19 -10.43
C VAL A 567 -14.49 12.01 -9.14
N SER A 568 -14.39 10.86 -8.48
CA SER A 568 -15.08 10.57 -7.22
C SER A 568 -14.64 11.49 -6.08
N ASN A 569 -13.37 11.87 -6.06
CA ASN A 569 -12.78 12.66 -4.99
C ASN A 569 -12.79 14.17 -5.22
N ILE A 570 -13.22 14.64 -6.39
CA ILE A 570 -13.18 16.08 -6.71
C ILE A 570 -14.45 16.84 -6.32
N VAL A 571 -15.59 16.17 -6.17
CA VAL A 571 -16.87 16.79 -5.81
C VAL A 571 -16.88 17.19 -4.33
N PRO A 572 -16.97 18.49 -4.01
CA PRO A 572 -16.87 18.92 -2.62
C PRO A 572 -18.20 18.76 -1.87
N SER A 573 -18.10 18.41 -0.59
CA SER A 573 -19.22 18.47 0.36
C SER A 573 -19.51 19.91 0.82
N ARG A 574 -20.68 20.12 1.40
CA ARG A 574 -21.06 21.44 1.96
C ARG A 574 -20.12 21.87 3.09
N ASP A 575 -19.67 20.94 3.91
CA ASP A 575 -18.82 21.26 5.07
C ASP A 575 -17.41 21.66 4.63
N GLU A 576 -16.90 21.06 3.57
CA GLU A 576 -15.61 21.45 2.96
C GLU A 576 -15.68 22.88 2.39
N PHE A 577 -16.77 23.25 1.72
CA PHE A 577 -17.01 24.64 1.28
C PHE A 577 -16.99 25.61 2.45
N ILE A 578 -17.68 25.28 3.55
CA ILE A 578 -17.74 26.13 4.77
C ILE A 578 -16.36 26.28 5.39
N THR A 579 -15.61 25.18 5.50
CA THR A 579 -14.28 25.17 6.13
C THR A 579 -13.30 26.05 5.34
N ILE A 580 -13.21 25.85 4.02
CA ILE A 580 -12.28 26.62 3.18
C ILE A 580 -12.69 28.10 3.13
N TYR A 581 -13.99 28.44 3.06
CA TYR A 581 -14.42 29.82 3.07
C TYR A 581 -14.10 30.53 4.39
N LYS A 582 -14.29 29.87 5.54
CA LYS A 582 -13.92 30.41 6.86
C LYS A 582 -12.41 30.69 6.94
N GLN A 583 -11.59 29.80 6.45
CA GLN A 583 -10.13 29.99 6.44
C GLN A 583 -9.71 31.11 5.47
N ALA A 584 -10.33 31.19 4.31
CA ALA A 584 -10.09 32.25 3.33
C ALA A 584 -10.43 33.66 3.89
N LEU A 585 -11.45 33.77 4.77
CA LEU A 585 -11.77 35.00 5.46
C LEU A 585 -10.70 35.45 6.45
N ILE A 586 -9.95 34.49 7.03
CA ILE A 586 -8.91 34.75 8.05
C ILE A 586 -7.55 34.97 7.38
N LYS A 587 -7.20 34.11 6.43
CA LYS A 587 -5.91 34.10 5.76
C LYS A 587 -6.05 34.62 4.34
N LYS A 588 -5.43 35.77 4.04
CA LYS A 588 -5.41 36.34 2.68
C LYS A 588 -4.41 35.63 1.77
N GLU A 589 -3.44 34.95 2.32
CA GLU A 589 -2.45 34.14 1.62
C GLU A 589 -2.40 32.74 2.26
N ILE A 590 -2.49 31.71 1.44
CA ILE A 590 -2.48 30.30 1.87
C ILE A 590 -1.29 29.64 1.18
N ASP A 591 -0.45 28.99 1.95
CA ASP A 591 0.64 28.16 1.46
C ASP A 591 0.06 26.94 0.70
N LEU A 592 0.60 26.70 -0.49
CA LEU A 592 0.16 25.63 -1.40
C LEU A 592 1.01 24.37 -1.30
N ASP A 593 1.80 24.20 -0.24
CA ASP A 593 2.37 22.88 0.03
C ASP A 593 1.23 21.87 0.12
N MET A 594 1.30 20.81 -0.69
CA MET A 594 0.23 19.80 -0.78
C MET A 594 -0.04 19.12 0.57
N VAL A 595 0.99 18.98 1.40
CA VAL A 595 0.87 18.46 2.76
C VAL A 595 0.09 19.46 3.62
N ASN A 596 0.45 20.74 3.57
CA ASN A 596 -0.22 21.80 4.32
C ASN A 596 -1.69 21.98 3.92
N ILE A 597 -2.03 21.81 2.64
CA ILE A 597 -3.44 21.85 2.20
C ILE A 597 -4.23 20.72 2.84
N ARG A 598 -3.71 19.48 2.80
CA ARG A 598 -4.36 18.32 3.38
C ARG A 598 -4.52 18.46 4.90
N GLU A 599 -3.45 18.82 5.60
CA GLU A 599 -3.47 18.97 7.06
C GLU A 599 -4.35 20.14 7.52
N THR A 600 -4.35 21.26 6.77
CA THR A 600 -5.08 22.46 7.18
C THR A 600 -6.58 22.37 6.87
N PHE A 601 -6.97 21.76 5.76
CA PHE A 601 -8.33 21.79 5.24
C PHE A 601 -9.00 20.42 5.18
N ASN A 602 -8.26 19.36 5.42
CA ASN A 602 -8.72 17.97 5.29
C ASN A 602 -9.34 17.67 3.91
N VAL A 603 -8.73 18.23 2.87
CA VAL A 603 -9.13 18.00 1.47
C VAL A 603 -7.91 17.78 0.58
N ILE A 604 -8.08 17.01 -0.49
CA ILE A 604 -7.03 16.88 -1.49
C ILE A 604 -6.82 18.21 -2.26
N PRO A 605 -5.60 18.52 -2.72
CA PRO A 605 -5.31 19.78 -3.41
C PRO A 605 -6.22 20.06 -4.61
N LEU A 606 -6.59 19.02 -5.36
CA LEU A 606 -7.50 19.17 -6.50
C LEU A 606 -8.89 19.64 -6.07
N LYS A 607 -9.45 19.08 -5.01
CA LYS A 607 -10.72 19.50 -4.43
C LYS A 607 -10.65 20.92 -3.86
N PHE A 608 -9.53 21.30 -3.26
CA PHE A 608 -9.29 22.67 -2.79
C PHE A 608 -9.41 23.68 -3.94
N PHE A 609 -8.74 23.44 -5.08
CA PHE A 609 -8.86 24.32 -6.23
C PHE A 609 -10.26 24.30 -6.86
N THR A 610 -10.94 23.15 -6.83
CA THR A 610 -12.35 23.07 -7.23
C THR A 610 -13.20 24.05 -6.44
N ILE A 611 -13.07 24.03 -5.12
CA ILE A 611 -13.82 24.91 -4.21
C ILE A 611 -13.50 26.39 -4.47
N LEU A 612 -12.22 26.73 -4.67
CA LEU A 612 -11.83 28.10 -5.02
C LEU A 612 -12.43 28.56 -6.37
N ASN A 613 -12.46 27.70 -7.36
CA ASN A 613 -13.07 28.02 -8.67
C ASN A 613 -14.60 28.18 -8.57
N VAL A 614 -15.27 27.33 -7.81
CA VAL A 614 -16.72 27.49 -7.51
C VAL A 614 -16.98 28.82 -6.81
N PHE A 615 -16.18 29.19 -5.81
CA PHE A 615 -16.32 30.47 -5.14
C PHE A 615 -16.05 31.67 -6.06
N ARG A 616 -15.12 31.55 -6.98
CA ARG A 616 -14.85 32.57 -8.01
C ARG A 616 -16.05 32.71 -8.96
N GLU A 617 -16.59 31.60 -9.45
CA GLU A 617 -17.76 31.58 -10.33
C GLU A 617 -18.98 32.24 -9.66
N LEU A 618 -19.18 31.97 -8.38
CA LEU A 618 -20.28 32.55 -7.58
C LEU A 618 -19.98 33.96 -7.05
N ASN A 619 -18.89 34.58 -7.49
CA ASN A 619 -18.46 35.94 -7.10
C ASN A 619 -18.30 36.12 -5.57
N LEU A 620 -17.83 35.09 -4.86
CA LEU A 620 -17.54 35.17 -3.42
C LEU A 620 -16.09 35.61 -3.14
N LEU A 621 -15.18 35.15 -3.93
CA LEU A 621 -13.76 35.48 -3.86
C LEU A 621 -13.15 35.45 -5.25
N ASP A 622 -11.97 36.06 -5.35
CA ASP A 622 -11.06 35.88 -6.46
C ASP A 622 -9.70 35.42 -5.91
N PHE A 623 -8.89 34.74 -6.72
CA PHE A 623 -7.60 34.24 -6.28
C PHE A 623 -6.57 34.28 -7.40
N ASN A 624 -5.30 34.48 -7.01
CA ASN A 624 -4.16 34.43 -7.89
C ASN A 624 -3.09 33.51 -7.29
N LEU A 625 -2.45 32.71 -8.17
CA LEU A 625 -1.35 31.83 -7.78
C LEU A 625 -0.05 32.62 -7.78
N ASN A 626 0.66 32.59 -6.66
CA ASN A 626 2.02 33.09 -6.56
C ASN A 626 3.00 31.92 -6.66
N TYR A 627 3.51 31.67 -7.86
CA TYR A 627 4.39 30.53 -8.14
C TYR A 627 5.79 30.69 -7.51
N GLU A 628 6.22 31.91 -7.18
CA GLU A 628 7.53 32.15 -6.53
C GLU A 628 7.48 31.73 -5.08
N LYS A 629 6.39 32.06 -4.38
CA LYS A 629 6.18 31.76 -2.97
C LYS A 629 5.45 30.44 -2.70
N ASN A 630 5.04 29.73 -3.77
CA ASN A 630 4.19 28.57 -3.67
C ASN A 630 2.92 28.81 -2.82
N SER A 631 2.23 29.92 -3.10
CA SER A 631 1.05 30.34 -2.33
C SER A 631 -0.11 30.77 -3.23
N VAL A 632 -1.34 30.74 -2.68
CA VAL A 632 -2.51 31.35 -3.27
C VAL A 632 -2.88 32.62 -2.52
N LEU A 633 -2.97 33.73 -3.27
CA LEU A 633 -3.46 35.00 -2.76
C LEU A 633 -4.96 35.09 -2.97
N ILE A 634 -5.74 35.20 -1.90
CA ILE A 634 -7.20 35.22 -1.93
C ILE A 634 -7.70 36.63 -1.65
N ARG A 635 -8.58 37.12 -2.53
CA ARG A 635 -9.29 38.38 -2.37
C ARG A 635 -10.78 38.09 -2.18
N ILE A 636 -11.32 38.34 -1.00
CA ILE A 636 -12.74 38.22 -0.73
C ILE A 636 -13.49 39.35 -1.44
N LEU A 637 -14.56 39.00 -2.14
CA LEU A 637 -15.43 39.95 -2.83
C LEU A 637 -16.57 40.40 -1.91
N PRO A 638 -17.24 41.53 -2.23
CA PRO A 638 -18.38 42.01 -1.45
C PRO A 638 -19.48 40.96 -1.32
N LYS A 639 -20.07 40.85 -0.15
CA LYS A 639 -21.09 39.84 0.16
C LYS A 639 -22.28 39.99 -0.83
N PRO A 640 -22.69 38.91 -1.50
CA PRO A 640 -23.82 38.98 -2.43
C PRO A 640 -25.11 39.35 -1.69
N GLN A 641 -25.99 40.14 -2.35
CA GLN A 641 -27.26 40.59 -1.78
C GLN A 641 -28.29 39.47 -1.62
N LYS A 642 -28.16 38.38 -2.39
CA LYS A 642 -29.01 37.19 -2.28
C LYS A 642 -28.33 36.09 -1.46
N LYS A 643 -29.14 35.24 -0.84
CA LYS A 643 -28.64 34.01 -0.20
C LYS A 643 -27.97 33.13 -1.26
N LEU A 644 -26.76 32.77 -0.99
CA LEU A 644 -25.97 31.94 -1.89
C LEU A 644 -26.58 30.55 -2.03
N ASP A 645 -26.77 30.09 -3.27
CA ASP A 645 -27.08 28.70 -3.60
C ASP A 645 -25.93 28.09 -4.39
N LEU A 646 -25.25 27.09 -3.81
CA LEU A 646 -24.17 26.36 -4.49
C LEU A 646 -24.64 25.65 -5.76
N ASN A 647 -25.93 25.36 -5.89
CA ASN A 647 -26.50 24.74 -7.09
C ASN A 647 -26.58 25.71 -8.30
N GLU A 648 -26.33 27.01 -8.09
CA GLU A 648 -26.17 27.95 -9.19
C GLU A 648 -24.80 27.82 -9.91
N SER A 649 -23.83 27.10 -9.31
CA SER A 649 -22.52 26.86 -9.91
C SER A 649 -22.62 25.83 -11.04
N LEU A 650 -22.23 26.23 -12.26
CA LEU A 650 -22.10 25.34 -13.41
C LEU A 650 -20.99 24.32 -13.20
N ILE A 651 -19.86 24.73 -12.61
CA ILE A 651 -18.73 23.87 -12.26
C ILE A 651 -19.21 22.73 -11.38
N LEU A 652 -19.87 23.02 -10.27
CA LEU A 652 -20.33 22.01 -9.33
C LEU A 652 -21.38 21.08 -9.95
N ASN A 653 -22.29 21.60 -10.76
CA ASN A 653 -23.30 20.80 -11.45
C ASN A 653 -22.67 19.86 -12.50
N ASN A 654 -21.72 20.34 -13.27
CA ASN A 654 -21.01 19.53 -14.25
C ASN A 654 -20.22 18.39 -13.58
N LEU A 655 -19.54 18.67 -12.46
CA LEU A 655 -18.82 17.64 -11.70
C LEU A 655 -19.76 16.59 -11.11
N LYS A 656 -20.90 16.99 -10.53
CA LYS A 656 -21.90 16.04 -10.04
C LYS A 656 -22.48 15.16 -11.14
N ASN A 657 -22.68 15.72 -12.32
CA ASN A 657 -23.15 14.95 -13.47
C ASN A 657 -22.07 13.98 -13.97
N LEU A 658 -20.83 14.40 -14.01
CA LEU A 658 -19.69 13.55 -14.34
C LEU A 658 -19.55 12.39 -13.37
N GLU A 659 -19.59 12.65 -12.06
CA GLU A 659 -19.57 11.64 -11.00
C GLU A 659 -20.69 10.61 -11.18
N LYS A 660 -21.93 11.06 -11.45
CA LYS A 660 -23.04 10.15 -11.74
C LYS A 660 -22.81 9.28 -12.97
N GLN A 661 -22.24 9.84 -14.04
CA GLN A 661 -21.90 9.07 -15.23
C GLN A 661 -20.87 7.98 -14.95
N TYR A 662 -19.81 8.30 -14.20
CA TYR A 662 -18.79 7.34 -13.82
C TYR A 662 -19.33 6.23 -12.89
N ASN A 663 -20.25 6.55 -12.00
CA ASN A 663 -20.89 5.58 -11.10
C ASN A 663 -21.93 4.70 -11.81
N SER A 664 -22.49 5.13 -12.94
CA SER A 664 -23.52 4.41 -13.68
C SER A 664 -23.00 3.62 -14.89
N SER A 665 -21.79 3.93 -15.40
CA SER A 665 -21.30 3.40 -16.69
C SER A 665 -20.00 2.60 -16.57
N TYR A 666 -19.39 2.54 -15.41
CA TYR A 666 -18.11 1.90 -15.12
C TYR A 666 -18.19 1.15 -13.78
#